data_60b04534c8261872ee5a56a1f0cb7cde
#
_entry.id   60b04534c8261872ee5a56a1f0cb7cde
#
_cell.length_a   1.000
_cell.length_b   1.000
_cell.length_c   1.000
_cell.angle_alpha   90.00
_cell.angle_beta   90.00
_cell.angle_gamma   90.00
#
_symmetry.space_group_name_H-M   'P 1'
#
loop_
_entity.id
_entity.type
_entity.pdbx_description
1 polymer ?
#
loop_
_entity_poly.entity_id
_entity_poly.type
_entity_poly.pdbx_seq_one_letter_code
_entity_poly.pdbx_strand_id
1 'polypeptide(L)'
;MKSAEIRDAFLNYFASKQHSKVASSSLVPGNDPTLLFTNAGMVQFKDVFLGAEKRDYVRATSSQRCVRAGGKHNDLENVGYTARHHTFFEMLGNFSFGDYFKQDAIKFAWEFLTEELKLPKERLWVTVHISDDEAADIWVNEIGVDPKRLSRLDEDNFWQMGDTGPCGPSTEIFWDHGEHIAGGPPGSEDDDLDRYIEIWNLVFMQYERDSSGEMTELPKPSIDTGMGLERVAAVMQGVHNNYDIDLFQHLIKAAIKITQCNDPDNASLKVLADHIRSCAFLVADGVQPSNEGRGYVLRRIIRRALRHGHKLGAKGVFFHKLVTPLAEVMGEAYPELNQKGELITKIIKAEEEQFARTLDKGMGVLDAALSELKGDVLSGELIFSLYDTYGFPTDLTNDVARERGYTLDLEGYELCMDKQRERARSASQFDIDYTDSIRLEGSTQFTGYETLEDQGQVIGLYVEGQPVESASEGAEVAVILDNTSFYAESGGQVGDTGYLIAKTAKIEVLDCRKSGDHSLHIGRVLSGTIETGASVSSEVDKGVRQAIALNHSATHLAHEALRQVLGEHVVQKGSLVDSEKLRFDFSHTQAVSAEEIRKVEQMVNSEILRNTEITTQLMSMDKAKEAGAMALFGEKYDDEVRVLSMGGDFSIELCGGTHAQRTGDIGLIKITSESSVASGVRRIEAVTGPAALAYCEQTQDTVEEVAAIARVAKNKVIEKVRQVVEDNRRLQKELEQLKQKLANASGSDIMSATQEVKGIKVLSTIVEGADAKSLKTIADQVRSKIDKGVFFLVAKEGDKASLVAGVTNNLTSSLKAGDLMKLVASQLGGKGGGRPDMAMGAASELENLPQALESVAGWVEDNLI
;
A
#
# COMPACT_ATOMS: atom_id res chain seq x y z
N MET A 1 6.38 40.88 4.62
CA MET A 1 5.21 40.39 3.87
C MET A 1 4.92 38.96 4.31
N LYS A 2 3.64 38.59 4.41
CA LYS A 2 3.26 37.18 4.67
C LYS A 2 3.37 36.36 3.38
N SER A 3 3.48 35.04 3.52
CA SER A 3 3.59 34.14 2.37
C SER A 3 2.42 34.28 1.38
N ALA A 4 1.18 34.44 1.88
CA ALA A 4 0.00 34.69 1.05
C ALA A 4 0.11 36.03 0.26
N GLU A 5 0.57 37.09 0.89
CA GLU A 5 0.75 38.40 0.24
C GLU A 5 1.81 38.34 -0.86
N ILE A 6 2.88 37.54 -0.69
CA ILE A 6 3.93 37.38 -1.72
C ILE A 6 3.36 36.64 -2.93
N ARG A 7 2.59 35.55 -2.70
CA ARG A 7 1.89 34.82 -3.77
C ARG A 7 1.00 35.74 -4.59
N ASP A 8 0.18 36.55 -3.92
CA ASP A 8 -0.75 37.46 -4.57
C ASP A 8 0.00 38.59 -5.31
N ALA A 9 1.06 39.13 -4.72
CA ALA A 9 1.90 40.15 -5.36
C ALA A 9 2.50 39.61 -6.67
N PHE A 10 3.04 38.41 -6.67
CA PHE A 10 3.62 37.76 -7.86
C PHE A 10 2.58 37.58 -8.96
N LEU A 11 1.45 36.93 -8.64
CA LEU A 11 0.39 36.68 -9.61
C LEU A 11 -0.23 37.98 -10.17
N ASN A 12 -0.37 39.03 -9.34
CA ASN A 12 -0.88 40.33 -9.75
C ASN A 12 0.12 41.13 -10.61
N TYR A 13 1.40 41.09 -10.25
CA TYR A 13 2.47 41.73 -11.03
C TYR A 13 2.52 41.16 -12.44
N PHE A 14 2.56 39.82 -12.60
CA PHE A 14 2.59 39.20 -13.92
C PHE A 14 1.27 39.35 -14.68
N ALA A 15 0.12 39.37 -13.99
CA ALA A 15 -1.14 39.72 -14.62
C ALA A 15 -1.11 41.18 -15.21
N SER A 16 -0.45 42.13 -14.53
CA SER A 16 -0.24 43.47 -15.06
C SER A 16 0.67 43.50 -16.31
N LYS A 17 1.52 42.50 -16.48
CA LYS A 17 2.38 42.23 -17.65
C LYS A 17 1.68 41.32 -18.69
N GLN A 18 0.35 41.24 -18.67
CA GLN A 18 -0.48 40.51 -19.63
C GLN A 18 -0.34 38.95 -19.54
N HIS A 19 0.05 38.40 -18.39
CA HIS A 19 0.00 36.95 -18.16
C HIS A 19 -1.38 36.54 -17.66
N SER A 20 -1.88 35.44 -18.22
CA SER A 20 -3.08 34.78 -17.71
C SER A 20 -2.79 34.08 -16.40
N LYS A 21 -3.58 34.34 -15.35
CA LYS A 21 -3.48 33.60 -14.09
C LYS A 21 -4.03 32.19 -14.29
N VAL A 22 -3.17 31.19 -14.15
CA VAL A 22 -3.54 29.79 -14.29
C VAL A 22 -3.48 29.12 -12.91
N ALA A 23 -4.52 28.37 -12.56
CA ALA A 23 -4.55 27.65 -11.30
C ALA A 23 -3.46 26.56 -11.24
N SER A 24 -3.06 26.19 -10.03
CA SER A 24 -2.18 25.04 -9.83
C SER A 24 -2.81 23.78 -10.40
N SER A 25 -2.07 23.05 -11.19
CA SER A 25 -2.46 21.70 -11.60
C SER A 25 -2.42 20.70 -10.45
N SER A 26 -2.97 19.52 -10.66
CA SER A 26 -2.88 18.40 -9.73
C SER A 26 -1.42 18.01 -9.49
N LEU A 27 -1.11 17.56 -8.27
CA LEU A 27 0.18 16.93 -7.95
C LEU A 27 0.38 15.59 -8.66
N VAL A 28 -0.69 15.01 -9.20
CA VAL A 28 -0.66 13.79 -10.00
C VAL A 28 -0.69 14.19 -11.47
N PRO A 29 0.46 14.14 -12.19
CA PRO A 29 0.50 14.52 -13.61
C PRO A 29 -0.34 13.56 -14.45
N GLY A 30 -1.23 14.12 -15.28
CA GLY A 30 -2.16 13.33 -16.11
C GLY A 30 -1.49 12.70 -17.34
N ASN A 31 -0.49 13.38 -17.92
CA ASN A 31 0.04 13.06 -19.23
C ASN A 31 1.53 12.64 -19.22
N ASP A 32 2.14 12.43 -18.05
CA ASP A 32 3.53 12.03 -17.96
C ASP A 32 3.73 10.81 -17.05
N PRO A 33 3.86 9.60 -17.64
CA PRO A 33 4.08 8.38 -16.86
C PRO A 33 5.48 8.30 -16.24
N THR A 34 6.43 9.15 -16.64
CA THR A 34 7.80 9.18 -16.09
C THR A 34 7.89 9.92 -14.77
N LEU A 35 6.91 10.77 -14.46
CA LEU A 35 6.85 11.54 -13.23
C LEU A 35 5.88 10.93 -12.22
N LEU A 36 6.35 10.71 -11.01
CA LEU A 36 5.48 10.31 -9.90
C LEU A 36 4.56 11.47 -9.49
N PHE A 37 5.12 12.68 -9.36
CA PHE A 37 4.40 13.89 -8.96
C PHE A 37 4.82 15.09 -9.78
N THR A 38 3.97 16.10 -9.82
CA THR A 38 4.32 17.43 -10.33
C THR A 38 5.42 18.02 -9.47
N ASN A 39 6.60 18.18 -10.02
CA ASN A 39 7.83 18.61 -9.33
C ASN A 39 8.33 20.00 -9.75
N ALA A 40 7.70 20.62 -10.76
CA ALA A 40 8.02 21.94 -11.27
C ALA A 40 6.79 22.64 -11.85
N GLY A 41 6.83 23.97 -11.96
CA GLY A 41 5.73 24.80 -12.47
C GLY A 41 5.37 24.53 -13.92
N MET A 42 6.36 24.15 -14.72
CA MET A 42 6.20 23.92 -16.15
C MET A 42 5.47 22.62 -16.52
N VAL A 43 5.34 21.68 -15.60
CA VAL A 43 4.80 20.33 -15.91
C VAL A 43 3.42 20.41 -16.55
N GLN A 44 2.54 21.31 -16.08
CA GLN A 44 1.21 21.53 -16.66
C GLN A 44 1.23 22.16 -18.04
N PHE A 45 2.36 22.69 -18.50
CA PHE A 45 2.54 23.38 -19.78
C PHE A 45 3.46 22.63 -20.74
N LYS A 46 3.90 21.40 -20.41
CA LYS A 46 4.82 20.60 -21.23
C LYS A 46 4.36 20.53 -22.68
N ASP A 47 3.13 20.15 -22.92
CA ASP A 47 2.56 19.97 -24.27
C ASP A 47 2.41 21.31 -25.01
N VAL A 48 2.28 22.42 -24.27
CA VAL A 48 2.25 23.77 -24.86
C VAL A 48 3.64 24.17 -25.33
N PHE A 49 4.69 23.90 -24.57
CA PHE A 49 6.09 24.15 -24.96
C PHE A 49 6.49 23.32 -26.19
N LEU A 50 6.03 22.08 -26.27
CA LEU A 50 6.29 21.18 -27.40
C LEU A 50 5.40 21.50 -28.63
N GLY A 51 4.43 22.40 -28.48
CA GLY A 51 3.47 22.76 -29.55
C GLY A 51 2.38 21.73 -29.80
N ALA A 52 2.31 20.70 -28.97
CA ALA A 52 1.29 19.65 -29.04
C ALA A 52 -0.09 20.14 -28.54
N GLU A 53 -0.11 21.09 -27.59
CA GLU A 53 -1.31 21.72 -27.07
C GLU A 53 -1.34 23.22 -27.43
N LYS A 54 -2.53 23.76 -27.74
CA LYS A 54 -2.75 25.20 -27.94
C LYS A 54 -3.68 25.75 -26.88
N ARG A 55 -3.26 26.83 -26.23
CA ARG A 55 -4.06 27.61 -25.29
C ARG A 55 -4.52 28.91 -25.93
N ASP A 56 -5.54 29.52 -25.37
CA ASP A 56 -6.06 30.85 -25.76
C ASP A 56 -5.20 32.03 -25.26
N TYR A 57 -4.07 31.73 -24.62
CA TYR A 57 -3.09 32.68 -24.12
C TYR A 57 -1.65 32.25 -24.51
N VAL A 58 -0.76 33.24 -24.61
CA VAL A 58 0.67 33.06 -24.93
C VAL A 58 1.59 33.40 -23.75
N ARG A 59 1.03 33.92 -22.66
CA ARG A 59 1.69 34.17 -21.38
C ARG A 59 0.86 33.62 -20.25
N ALA A 60 1.48 32.95 -19.31
CA ALA A 60 0.82 32.44 -18.11
C ALA A 60 1.60 32.76 -16.84
N THR A 61 0.93 32.85 -15.72
CA THR A 61 1.53 32.88 -14.37
C THR A 61 0.75 31.97 -13.43
N SER A 62 1.46 31.25 -12.58
CA SER A 62 0.86 30.35 -11.61
C SER A 62 1.66 30.24 -10.32
N SER A 63 0.98 29.87 -9.24
CA SER A 63 1.61 29.31 -8.03
C SER A 63 1.35 27.81 -8.03
N GLN A 64 2.31 27.05 -8.55
CA GLN A 64 2.19 25.60 -8.71
C GLN A 64 2.60 24.87 -7.43
N ARG A 65 1.71 24.00 -6.95
CA ARG A 65 2.04 23.03 -5.89
C ARG A 65 2.99 21.98 -6.46
N CYS A 66 4.09 21.74 -5.77
CA CYS A 66 5.14 20.79 -6.19
C CYS A 66 5.45 19.80 -5.07
N VAL A 67 5.72 18.54 -5.44
CA VAL A 67 6.18 17.50 -4.51
C VAL A 67 7.47 16.88 -5.01
N ARG A 68 8.49 16.86 -4.13
CA ARG A 68 9.79 16.20 -4.33
C ARG A 68 10.06 15.22 -3.20
N ALA A 69 9.44 14.03 -3.29
CA ALA A 69 9.50 13.01 -2.25
C ALA A 69 9.64 11.58 -2.81
N GLY A 70 10.19 11.46 -4.02
CA GLY A 70 10.42 10.17 -4.67
C GLY A 70 10.82 10.34 -6.13
N GLY A 71 11.37 9.30 -6.73
CA GLY A 71 11.93 9.34 -8.08
C GLY A 71 13.26 10.09 -8.15
N LYS A 72 13.54 10.74 -9.29
CA LYS A 72 14.80 11.43 -9.57
C LYS A 72 15.05 12.66 -8.64
N HIS A 73 13.97 13.33 -8.23
CA HIS A 73 14.01 14.47 -7.30
C HIS A 73 13.42 14.05 -5.95
N ASN A 74 14.27 13.85 -4.96
CA ASN A 74 13.87 13.36 -3.64
C ASN A 74 14.54 14.16 -2.52
N ASP A 75 13.79 15.09 -1.93
CA ASP A 75 14.25 15.92 -0.81
C ASP A 75 13.87 15.37 0.57
N LEU A 76 13.18 14.23 0.63
CA LEU A 76 12.59 13.66 1.86
C LEU A 76 13.61 13.52 2.99
N GLU A 77 14.83 13.08 2.68
CA GLU A 77 15.87 12.83 3.70
C GLU A 77 16.46 14.11 4.27
N ASN A 78 16.39 15.20 3.51
CA ASN A 78 16.94 16.52 3.90
C ASN A 78 15.97 17.32 4.77
N VAL A 79 14.67 16.98 4.73
CA VAL A 79 13.62 17.68 5.48
C VAL A 79 13.85 17.59 6.99
N GLY A 80 13.88 18.77 7.63
CA GLY A 80 14.13 18.93 9.06
C GLY A 80 15.59 19.11 9.44
N TYR A 81 16.55 18.78 8.54
CA TYR A 81 17.99 18.87 8.78
C TYR A 81 18.64 20.06 8.06
N THR A 82 18.06 20.52 6.96
CA THR A 82 18.50 21.68 6.22
C THR A 82 17.53 22.85 6.39
N ALA A 83 17.98 24.06 6.05
CA ALA A 83 17.17 25.28 6.17
C ALA A 83 16.16 25.45 5.01
N ARG A 84 16.35 24.77 3.88
CA ARG A 84 15.76 25.11 2.57
C ARG A 84 15.04 23.97 1.84
N HIS A 85 15.12 22.71 2.30
CA HIS A 85 14.51 21.56 1.61
C HIS A 85 13.14 21.19 2.18
N HIS A 86 12.21 20.89 1.28
CA HIS A 86 10.82 20.56 1.56
C HIS A 86 10.36 19.41 0.68
N THR A 87 9.48 18.56 1.20
CA THR A 87 8.79 17.57 0.34
C THR A 87 7.68 18.20 -0.48
N PHE A 88 7.07 19.27 0.04
CA PHE A 88 6.07 20.08 -0.64
C PHE A 88 6.48 21.54 -0.61
N PHE A 89 6.37 22.22 -1.73
CA PHE A 89 6.62 23.67 -1.83
C PHE A 89 5.75 24.29 -2.92
N GLU A 90 5.63 25.62 -2.88
CA GLU A 90 4.95 26.37 -3.92
C GLU A 90 5.99 27.00 -4.86
N MET A 91 5.88 26.69 -6.15
CA MET A 91 6.69 27.29 -7.20
C MET A 91 5.91 28.38 -7.91
N LEU A 92 6.32 29.62 -7.73
CA LEU A 92 5.80 30.78 -8.44
C LEU A 92 6.46 30.85 -9.82
N GLY A 93 5.66 30.77 -10.88
CA GLY A 93 6.16 30.74 -12.25
C GLY A 93 5.50 31.76 -13.17
N ASN A 94 6.29 32.31 -14.06
CA ASN A 94 5.82 33.02 -15.23
C ASN A 94 6.37 32.40 -16.50
N PHE A 95 5.50 32.27 -17.50
CA PHE A 95 5.73 31.48 -18.69
C PHE A 95 5.44 32.29 -19.94
N SER A 96 6.28 32.12 -20.97
CA SER A 96 6.07 32.67 -22.31
C SER A 96 6.15 31.54 -23.34
N PHE A 97 5.10 31.41 -24.11
CA PHE A 97 5.00 30.39 -25.16
C PHE A 97 5.31 31.00 -26.53
N GLY A 98 6.57 31.45 -26.70
CA GLY A 98 7.08 32.09 -27.90
C GLY A 98 6.59 33.50 -28.15
N ASP A 99 6.29 34.27 -27.09
CA ASP A 99 5.87 35.68 -27.17
C ASP A 99 6.98 36.65 -26.74
N TYR A 100 7.62 36.42 -25.58
CA TYR A 100 8.83 37.16 -25.17
C TYR A 100 9.92 36.13 -24.78
N PHE A 101 11.17 36.61 -24.73
CA PHE A 101 12.33 35.77 -24.43
C PHE A 101 13.24 36.42 -23.36
N LYS A 102 14.55 36.18 -23.36
CA LYS A 102 15.52 36.51 -22.32
C LYS A 102 15.40 37.94 -21.79
N GLN A 103 15.38 38.94 -22.67
CA GLN A 103 15.41 40.35 -22.30
C GLN A 103 14.23 40.74 -21.37
N ASP A 104 13.00 40.42 -21.79
CA ASP A 104 11.82 40.72 -20.97
C ASP A 104 11.73 39.82 -19.72
N ALA A 105 12.11 38.53 -19.81
CA ALA A 105 12.13 37.64 -18.66
C ALA A 105 13.05 38.16 -17.54
N ILE A 106 14.29 38.52 -17.89
CA ILE A 106 15.26 39.05 -16.95
C ILE A 106 14.80 40.40 -16.37
N LYS A 107 14.23 41.27 -17.22
CA LYS A 107 13.74 42.58 -16.79
C LYS A 107 12.55 42.42 -15.83
N PHE A 108 11.59 41.58 -16.12
CA PHE A 108 10.45 41.34 -15.23
C PHE A 108 10.88 40.77 -13.89
N ALA A 109 11.80 39.82 -13.89
CA ALA A 109 12.31 39.24 -12.66
C ALA A 109 13.01 40.26 -11.79
N TRP A 110 13.90 41.09 -12.38
CA TRP A 110 14.61 42.12 -11.66
C TRP A 110 13.68 43.21 -11.13
N GLU A 111 12.75 43.70 -11.94
CA GLU A 111 11.73 44.68 -11.55
C GLU A 111 10.89 44.17 -10.40
N PHE A 112 10.42 42.91 -10.47
CA PHE A 112 9.65 42.32 -9.39
C PHE A 112 10.44 42.27 -8.06
N LEU A 113 11.67 41.80 -8.08
CA LEU A 113 12.47 41.68 -6.87
C LEU A 113 12.87 43.06 -6.28
N THR A 114 13.25 44.01 -7.13
CA THR A 114 13.84 45.27 -6.66
C THR A 114 12.85 46.44 -6.52
N GLU A 115 11.75 46.44 -7.25
CA GLU A 115 10.75 47.51 -7.21
C GLU A 115 9.46 47.08 -6.49
N GLU A 116 8.96 45.89 -6.73
CA GLU A 116 7.75 45.39 -6.04
C GLU A 116 8.09 44.87 -4.64
N LEU A 117 9.04 43.94 -4.52
CA LEU A 117 9.48 43.39 -3.25
C LEU A 117 10.50 44.29 -2.51
N LYS A 118 11.09 45.24 -3.20
CA LYS A 118 12.06 46.22 -2.66
C LYS A 118 13.30 45.59 -2.04
N LEU A 119 13.75 44.49 -2.62
CA LEU A 119 14.98 43.84 -2.17
C LEU A 119 16.20 44.71 -2.57
N PRO A 120 17.19 44.88 -1.68
CA PRO A 120 18.42 45.66 -1.97
C PRO A 120 19.25 44.94 -3.04
N LYS A 121 19.53 45.63 -4.13
CA LYS A 121 20.26 45.15 -5.31
C LYS A 121 21.64 44.58 -4.98
N GLU A 122 22.29 45.16 -4.00
CA GLU A 122 23.62 44.78 -3.50
C GLU A 122 23.63 43.43 -2.77
N ARG A 123 22.49 42.86 -2.48
CA ARG A 123 22.35 41.51 -1.89
C ARG A 123 21.96 40.44 -2.91
N LEU A 124 21.73 40.83 -4.16
CA LEU A 124 21.39 39.89 -5.22
C LEU A 124 22.66 39.45 -5.96
N TRP A 125 22.76 38.19 -6.28
CA TRP A 125 23.80 37.58 -7.11
C TRP A 125 23.15 36.86 -8.26
N VAL A 126 23.70 36.91 -9.47
CA VAL A 126 23.16 36.25 -10.65
C VAL A 126 24.13 35.24 -11.24
N THR A 127 23.61 34.17 -11.80
CA THR A 127 24.41 33.19 -12.56
C THR A 127 23.86 33.09 -13.97
N VAL A 128 24.71 32.70 -14.92
CA VAL A 128 24.33 32.43 -16.30
C VAL A 128 25.09 31.19 -16.80
N HIS A 129 24.54 30.52 -17.79
CA HIS A 129 25.26 29.44 -18.46
C HIS A 129 26.54 29.96 -19.12
N ILE A 130 27.61 29.15 -19.06
CA ILE A 130 28.94 29.56 -19.54
C ILE A 130 28.93 30.02 -21.01
N SER A 131 28.06 29.48 -21.85
CA SER A 131 27.91 29.81 -23.28
C SER A 131 26.86 30.90 -23.55
N ASP A 132 26.13 31.39 -22.54
CA ASP A 132 25.03 32.37 -22.73
C ASP A 132 25.51 33.79 -22.55
N ASP A 133 26.25 34.30 -23.53
CA ASP A 133 26.76 35.68 -23.55
C ASP A 133 25.62 36.71 -23.62
N GLU A 134 24.50 36.39 -24.30
CA GLU A 134 23.33 37.26 -24.42
C GLU A 134 22.71 37.55 -23.05
N ALA A 135 22.46 36.50 -22.24
CA ALA A 135 21.93 36.70 -20.89
C ALA A 135 22.90 37.50 -20.00
N ALA A 136 24.22 37.25 -20.11
CA ALA A 136 25.22 37.99 -19.36
C ALA A 136 25.25 39.47 -19.75
N ASP A 137 25.17 39.78 -21.05
CA ASP A 137 25.11 41.16 -21.56
C ASP A 137 23.85 41.90 -21.09
N ILE A 138 22.69 41.24 -21.09
CA ILE A 138 21.44 41.81 -20.56
C ILE A 138 21.62 42.15 -19.07
N TRP A 139 22.14 41.24 -18.27
CA TRP A 139 22.36 41.49 -16.83
C TRP A 139 23.31 42.65 -16.55
N VAL A 140 24.44 42.70 -17.24
CA VAL A 140 25.47 43.70 -16.97
C VAL A 140 25.14 45.05 -17.63
N ASN A 141 24.78 45.03 -18.92
CA ASN A 141 24.70 46.28 -19.72
C ASN A 141 23.32 46.93 -19.72
N GLU A 142 22.22 46.13 -19.58
CA GLU A 142 20.88 46.69 -19.59
C GLU A 142 20.32 46.84 -18.17
N ILE A 143 20.46 45.81 -17.33
CA ILE A 143 19.98 45.83 -15.94
C ILE A 143 20.92 46.57 -15.03
N GLY A 144 22.23 46.53 -15.31
CA GLY A 144 23.26 47.21 -14.53
C GLY A 144 23.73 46.46 -13.28
N VAL A 145 23.69 45.14 -13.33
CA VAL A 145 24.26 44.27 -12.27
C VAL A 145 25.80 44.43 -12.29
N ASP A 146 26.41 44.60 -11.12
CA ASP A 146 27.87 44.62 -11.00
C ASP A 146 28.47 43.32 -11.56
N PRO A 147 29.37 43.36 -12.55
CA PRO A 147 30.01 42.16 -13.10
C PRO A 147 30.67 41.26 -12.06
N LYS A 148 31.01 41.78 -10.88
CA LYS A 148 31.54 40.99 -9.76
C LYS A 148 30.48 40.17 -9.05
N ARG A 149 29.19 40.40 -9.33
CA ARG A 149 28.04 39.69 -8.80
C ARG A 149 27.36 38.83 -9.86
N LEU A 150 28.11 38.43 -10.89
CA LEU A 150 27.69 37.53 -11.92
C LEU A 150 28.68 36.37 -12.00
N SER A 151 28.21 35.14 -11.86
CA SER A 151 28.99 33.92 -12.06
C SER A 151 28.53 33.21 -13.34
N ARG A 152 29.49 32.56 -14.02
CA ARG A 152 29.22 31.72 -15.20
C ARG A 152 29.43 30.27 -14.81
N LEU A 153 28.37 29.46 -14.91
CA LEU A 153 28.39 28.07 -14.54
C LEU A 153 28.01 27.20 -15.76
N ASP A 154 28.40 25.94 -15.76
CA ASP A 154 28.15 25.00 -16.86
C ASP A 154 26.87 24.17 -16.57
N GLU A 155 27.00 22.99 -15.99
CA GLU A 155 25.88 22.06 -15.75
C GLU A 155 24.80 22.67 -14.86
N ASP A 156 25.15 23.47 -13.87
CA ASP A 156 24.19 24.08 -12.93
C ASP A 156 23.26 25.11 -13.62
N ASN A 157 23.69 25.73 -14.69
CA ASN A 157 22.88 26.69 -15.46
C ASN A 157 22.37 26.10 -16.80
N PHE A 158 22.25 24.77 -16.91
CA PHE A 158 21.55 24.11 -18.00
C PHE A 158 20.40 23.22 -17.45
N TRP A 159 19.19 23.73 -17.56
CA TRP A 159 18.02 23.05 -17.03
C TRP A 159 17.44 22.02 -18.03
N GLN A 160 17.01 20.88 -17.50
CA GLN A 160 16.33 19.82 -18.26
C GLN A 160 15.21 19.19 -17.41
N MET A 161 14.08 18.93 -18.03
CA MET A 161 12.93 18.34 -17.36
C MET A 161 13.20 16.92 -16.85
N GLY A 162 13.91 16.13 -17.63
CA GLY A 162 14.26 14.74 -17.35
C GLY A 162 15.24 14.21 -18.38
N ASP A 163 15.22 12.90 -18.62
CA ASP A 163 16.06 12.29 -19.66
C ASP A 163 15.56 12.66 -21.08
N THR A 164 14.29 13.07 -21.20
CA THR A 164 13.64 13.56 -22.41
C THR A 164 12.77 14.79 -22.09
N GLY A 165 12.52 15.61 -23.10
CA GLY A 165 11.63 16.77 -23.02
C GLY A 165 12.32 18.11 -23.18
N PRO A 166 11.61 19.24 -22.93
CA PRO A 166 12.14 20.57 -23.12
C PRO A 166 13.35 20.84 -22.23
N CYS A 167 14.35 21.55 -22.76
CA CYS A 167 15.56 21.94 -22.02
C CYS A 167 16.17 23.22 -22.60
N GLY A 168 17.11 23.81 -21.86
CA GLY A 168 17.85 24.99 -22.28
C GLY A 168 18.71 25.61 -21.18
N PRO A 169 19.54 26.59 -21.55
CA PRO A 169 20.33 27.34 -20.58
C PRO A 169 19.40 28.11 -19.64
N SER A 170 19.89 28.35 -18.43
CA SER A 170 19.19 29.13 -17.41
C SER A 170 20.03 30.23 -16.80
N THR A 171 19.35 31.14 -16.15
CA THR A 171 19.95 32.15 -15.27
C THR A 171 19.25 32.12 -13.93
N GLU A 172 20.03 32.15 -12.87
CA GLU A 172 19.49 32.05 -11.52
C GLU A 172 19.78 33.32 -10.74
N ILE A 173 18.89 33.66 -9.83
CA ILE A 173 19.06 34.81 -8.92
C ILE A 173 19.16 34.25 -7.51
N PHE A 174 20.26 34.59 -6.85
CA PHE A 174 20.59 34.21 -5.49
C PHE A 174 20.45 35.39 -4.54
N TRP A 175 20.11 35.09 -3.29
CA TRP A 175 20.13 36.05 -2.18
C TRP A 175 21.33 35.82 -1.28
N ASP A 176 22.11 36.87 -0.99
CA ASP A 176 23.18 36.83 0.00
C ASP A 176 22.66 37.16 1.39
N HIS A 177 22.59 36.16 2.28
CA HIS A 177 22.18 36.33 3.67
C HIS A 177 23.16 37.15 4.51
N GLY A 178 24.37 37.41 3.98
CA GLY A 178 25.41 38.20 4.62
C GLY A 178 26.49 37.38 5.32
N GLU A 179 27.57 38.06 5.71
CA GLU A 179 28.80 37.43 6.20
C GLU A 179 28.67 36.66 7.51
N HIS A 180 27.55 36.81 8.22
CA HIS A 180 27.26 36.06 9.45
C HIS A 180 26.82 34.61 9.17
N ILE A 181 26.49 34.27 7.91
CA ILE A 181 26.19 32.90 7.46
C ILE A 181 27.40 32.39 6.67
N ALA A 182 27.79 31.16 6.92
CA ALA A 182 28.88 30.50 6.20
C ALA A 182 28.50 30.23 4.73
N GLY A 183 29.43 30.38 3.81
CA GLY A 183 29.29 30.09 2.40
C GLY A 183 29.92 31.14 1.49
N GLY A 184 30.20 30.73 0.25
CA GLY A 184 30.73 31.56 -0.82
C GLY A 184 29.69 31.82 -1.91
N PRO A 185 29.99 32.72 -2.85
CA PRO A 185 29.12 33.00 -3.98
C PRO A 185 29.07 31.82 -4.95
N PRO A 186 27.96 31.66 -5.73
CA PRO A 186 27.82 30.58 -6.69
C PRO A 186 29.06 30.39 -7.60
N GLY A 187 29.52 29.12 -7.70
CA GLY A 187 30.75 28.74 -8.40
C GLY A 187 32.04 28.83 -7.56
N SER A 188 31.96 29.06 -6.24
CA SER A 188 33.11 29.02 -5.32
C SER A 188 33.18 27.65 -4.63
N GLU A 189 34.27 27.31 -3.92
CA GLU A 189 34.45 26.04 -3.21
C GLU A 189 33.40 25.80 -2.11
N ASP A 190 32.82 26.87 -1.56
CA ASP A 190 31.86 26.85 -0.44
C ASP A 190 30.45 27.31 -0.89
N ASP A 191 30.09 27.16 -2.16
CA ASP A 191 28.79 27.60 -2.70
C ASP A 191 27.61 26.69 -2.32
N ASP A 192 27.86 25.47 -1.88
CA ASP A 192 26.87 24.50 -1.36
C ASP A 192 26.35 24.89 0.04
N LEU A 193 27.01 25.82 0.74
CA LEU A 193 26.63 26.31 2.05
C LEU A 193 25.46 27.32 1.99
N ASP A 194 24.92 27.69 3.16
CA ASP A 194 23.62 28.36 3.28
C ASP A 194 23.65 29.90 3.16
N ARG A 195 24.79 30.55 2.81
CA ARG A 195 24.86 32.00 2.69
C ARG A 195 24.17 32.52 1.43
N TYR A 196 24.43 31.90 0.28
CA TYR A 196 23.84 32.29 -0.99
C TYR A 196 22.75 31.26 -1.34
N ILE A 197 21.51 31.74 -1.34
CA ILE A 197 20.36 30.86 -1.60
C ILE A 197 19.72 31.25 -2.93
N GLU A 198 19.65 30.31 -3.87
CA GLU A 198 18.86 30.47 -5.09
C GLU A 198 17.39 30.75 -4.71
N ILE A 199 16.87 31.91 -5.15
CA ILE A 199 15.50 32.32 -4.92
C ILE A 199 14.64 32.22 -6.19
N TRP A 200 15.26 32.31 -7.38
CA TRP A 200 14.55 32.28 -8.65
C TRP A 200 15.43 31.71 -9.75
N ASN A 201 14.88 30.75 -10.52
CA ASN A 201 15.50 30.22 -11.73
C ASN A 201 14.68 30.68 -12.97
N LEU A 202 15.32 31.23 -13.97
CA LEU A 202 14.76 31.63 -15.26
C LEU A 202 15.34 30.72 -16.34
N VAL A 203 14.52 29.85 -16.91
CA VAL A 203 14.95 28.90 -17.94
C VAL A 203 14.59 29.39 -19.33
N PHE A 204 15.56 29.40 -20.22
CA PHE A 204 15.42 29.76 -21.61
C PHE A 204 15.24 28.51 -22.45
N MET A 205 13.98 28.02 -22.53
CA MET A 205 13.63 26.82 -23.26
C MET A 205 13.88 26.99 -24.75
N GLN A 206 14.87 26.30 -25.28
CA GLN A 206 15.29 26.39 -26.67
C GLN A 206 15.29 25.03 -27.38
N TYR A 207 15.44 23.94 -26.64
CA TYR A 207 15.63 22.61 -27.18
C TYR A 207 14.65 21.60 -26.62
N GLU A 208 14.42 20.56 -27.39
CA GLU A 208 13.79 19.30 -26.97
C GLU A 208 14.86 18.19 -27.03
N ARG A 209 15.02 17.44 -25.94
CA ARG A 209 15.88 16.28 -25.88
C ARG A 209 15.06 15.01 -26.05
N ASP A 210 15.45 14.15 -26.97
CA ASP A 210 14.83 12.85 -27.19
C ASP A 210 15.44 11.72 -26.34
N SER A 211 14.94 10.49 -26.50
CA SER A 211 15.42 9.31 -25.77
C SER A 211 16.84 8.86 -26.16
N SER A 212 17.39 9.35 -27.29
CA SER A 212 18.78 9.12 -27.70
C SER A 212 19.76 10.14 -27.11
N GLY A 213 19.22 11.22 -26.49
CA GLY A 213 19.98 12.36 -25.99
C GLY A 213 20.25 13.43 -27.05
N GLU A 214 19.70 13.29 -28.26
CA GLU A 214 19.80 14.31 -29.31
C GLU A 214 18.89 15.50 -28.95
N MET A 215 19.42 16.72 -29.16
CA MET A 215 18.70 17.98 -28.90
C MET A 215 18.29 18.62 -30.23
N THR A 216 16.99 18.84 -30.39
CA THR A 216 16.40 19.58 -31.51
C THR A 216 15.82 20.91 -31.03
N GLU A 217 15.80 21.93 -31.90
CA GLU A 217 15.22 23.23 -31.53
C GLU A 217 13.71 23.10 -31.35
N LEU A 218 13.19 23.76 -30.27
CA LEU A 218 11.75 23.90 -30.09
C LEU A 218 11.12 24.75 -31.20
N PRO A 219 9.83 24.53 -31.52
CA PRO A 219 9.12 25.33 -32.54
C PRO A 219 9.20 26.85 -32.30
N LYS A 220 9.30 27.25 -31.02
CA LYS A 220 9.54 28.64 -30.61
C LYS A 220 10.30 28.67 -29.33
N PRO A 221 11.33 29.54 -29.19
CA PRO A 221 11.97 29.81 -27.93
C PRO A 221 10.94 30.27 -26.89
N SER A 222 11.00 29.74 -25.71
CA SER A 222 9.99 29.91 -24.67
C SER A 222 10.63 30.18 -23.32
N ILE A 223 9.88 30.76 -22.40
CA ILE A 223 10.32 31.04 -21.03
C ILE A 223 9.56 30.18 -20.04
N ASP A 224 10.32 29.51 -19.18
CA ASP A 224 9.85 28.89 -17.95
C ASP A 224 10.59 29.51 -16.77
N THR A 225 9.90 29.87 -15.70
CA THR A 225 10.55 30.34 -14.49
C THR A 225 10.02 29.65 -13.24
N GLY A 226 10.89 29.48 -12.24
CA GLY A 226 10.53 28.91 -10.96
C GLY A 226 11.13 29.67 -9.79
N MET A 227 10.28 30.37 -9.02
CA MET A 227 10.65 31.07 -7.80
C MET A 227 10.03 30.33 -6.60
N GLY A 228 10.85 29.85 -5.68
CA GLY A 228 10.39 29.19 -4.46
C GLY A 228 9.71 30.16 -3.51
N LEU A 229 8.38 30.02 -3.31
CA LEU A 229 7.63 30.90 -2.40
C LEU A 229 8.24 30.90 -0.99
N GLU A 230 8.56 29.74 -0.45
CA GLU A 230 9.10 29.60 0.91
C GLU A 230 10.47 30.29 1.05
N ARG A 231 11.32 30.19 0.02
CA ARG A 231 12.63 30.86 0.01
C ARG A 231 12.49 32.38 0.00
N VAL A 232 11.65 32.91 -0.90
CA VAL A 232 11.39 34.35 -0.97
C VAL A 232 10.69 34.87 0.28
N ALA A 233 9.78 34.10 0.85
CA ALA A 233 9.13 34.45 2.11
C ALA A 233 10.14 34.57 3.26
N ALA A 234 11.14 33.68 3.34
CA ALA A 234 12.22 33.76 4.33
C ALA A 234 13.00 35.06 4.16
N VAL A 235 13.39 35.41 2.92
CA VAL A 235 14.05 36.66 2.62
C VAL A 235 13.21 37.87 3.03
N MET A 236 11.92 37.92 2.64
CA MET A 236 11.03 39.03 2.93
C MET A 236 10.65 39.19 4.41
N GLN A 237 10.71 38.09 5.18
CA GLN A 237 10.47 38.10 6.62
C GLN A 237 11.78 38.25 7.43
N GLY A 238 12.93 38.38 6.76
CA GLY A 238 14.22 38.61 7.40
C GLY A 238 14.72 37.41 8.23
N VAL A 239 14.34 36.21 7.86
CA VAL A 239 14.79 34.96 8.48
C VAL A 239 15.65 34.15 7.50
N HIS A 240 16.52 33.31 8.04
CA HIS A 240 17.44 32.52 7.23
C HIS A 240 16.81 31.13 6.91
N ASN A 241 16.07 30.56 7.84
CA ASN A 241 15.51 29.23 7.71
C ASN A 241 14.06 29.32 7.20
N ASN A 242 13.73 28.58 6.15
CA ASN A 242 12.36 28.56 5.60
C ASN A 242 11.32 28.14 6.64
N TYR A 243 11.69 27.32 7.61
CA TYR A 243 10.76 26.89 8.69
C TYR A 243 10.44 28.02 9.69
N ASP A 244 11.10 29.17 9.61
CA ASP A 244 10.82 30.33 10.47
C ASP A 244 9.81 31.29 9.84
N ILE A 245 9.35 31.06 8.60
CA ILE A 245 8.32 31.89 7.98
C ILE A 245 6.94 31.70 8.62
N ASP A 246 6.07 32.66 8.42
CA ASP A 246 4.73 32.71 9.00
C ASP A 246 3.93 31.42 8.81
N LEU A 247 3.95 30.84 7.61
CA LEU A 247 3.24 29.60 7.26
C LEU A 247 3.73 28.42 8.13
N PHE A 248 5.05 28.17 8.14
CA PHE A 248 5.61 27.07 8.91
C PHE A 248 5.50 27.30 10.42
N GLN A 249 5.68 28.53 10.90
CA GLN A 249 5.55 28.86 12.31
C GLN A 249 4.13 28.61 12.84
N HIS A 250 3.08 28.81 12.02
CA HIS A 250 1.72 28.43 12.39
C HIS A 250 1.58 26.92 12.58
N LEU A 251 2.09 26.12 11.64
CA LEU A 251 2.04 24.65 11.72
C LEU A 251 2.91 24.09 12.85
N ILE A 252 4.10 24.65 13.08
CA ILE A 252 5.00 24.26 14.18
C ILE A 252 4.34 24.52 15.54
N LYS A 253 3.70 25.68 15.72
CA LYS A 253 2.95 26.00 16.96
C LYS A 253 1.80 25.00 17.19
N ALA A 254 1.09 24.62 16.12
CA ALA A 254 0.05 23.59 16.22
C ALA A 254 0.65 22.22 16.57
N ALA A 255 1.77 21.84 15.96
CA ALA A 255 2.49 20.60 16.26
C ALA A 255 2.98 20.57 17.71
N ILE A 256 3.55 21.65 18.24
CA ILE A 256 3.96 21.78 19.66
C ILE A 256 2.76 21.52 20.58
N LYS A 257 1.62 22.16 20.30
CA LYS A 257 0.40 22.00 21.11
C LYS A 257 -0.11 20.55 21.11
N ILE A 258 -0.03 19.88 19.96
CA ILE A 258 -0.51 18.50 19.79
C ILE A 258 0.45 17.49 20.45
N THR A 259 1.76 17.65 20.24
CA THR A 259 2.79 16.74 20.77
C THR A 259 3.20 17.05 22.20
N GLN A 260 2.86 18.25 22.71
CA GLN A 260 3.33 18.78 24.00
C GLN A 260 4.85 18.86 24.10
N CYS A 261 5.53 19.10 22.97
CA CYS A 261 6.97 19.25 22.93
C CYS A 261 7.41 20.54 23.65
N ASN A 262 8.44 20.43 24.49
CA ASN A 262 8.99 21.58 25.23
C ASN A 262 10.14 22.30 24.50
N ASP A 263 10.66 21.72 23.41
CA ASP A 263 11.75 22.27 22.61
C ASP A 263 11.20 22.76 21.25
N PRO A 264 10.96 24.07 21.06
CA PRO A 264 10.39 24.61 19.83
C PRO A 264 11.32 24.52 18.62
N ASP A 265 12.63 24.35 18.83
CA ASP A 265 13.64 24.28 17.77
C ASP A 265 13.89 22.83 17.30
N ASN A 266 13.20 21.86 17.86
CA ASN A 266 13.37 20.45 17.54
C ASN A 266 13.09 20.17 16.07
N ALA A 267 14.07 19.57 15.37
CA ALA A 267 13.99 19.22 13.94
C ALA A 267 12.74 18.38 13.58
N SER A 268 12.25 17.55 14.52
CA SER A 268 11.06 16.74 14.29
C SER A 268 9.77 17.57 14.13
N LEU A 269 9.69 18.77 14.70
CA LEU A 269 8.57 19.70 14.50
C LEU A 269 8.55 20.22 13.05
N LYS A 270 9.72 20.50 12.48
CA LYS A 270 9.89 20.92 11.08
C LYS A 270 9.39 19.82 10.14
N VAL A 271 9.75 18.56 10.43
CA VAL A 271 9.28 17.39 9.66
C VAL A 271 7.75 17.28 9.71
N LEU A 272 7.12 17.43 10.88
CA LEU A 272 5.66 17.39 10.98
C LEU A 272 4.98 18.48 10.17
N ALA A 273 5.52 19.72 10.21
CA ALA A 273 4.98 20.88 9.52
C ALA A 273 5.13 20.76 7.99
N ASP A 274 6.22 20.20 7.50
CA ASP A 274 6.43 19.92 6.08
C ASP A 274 5.50 18.78 5.61
N HIS A 275 5.52 17.65 6.30
CA HIS A 275 4.86 16.44 5.87
C HIS A 275 3.34 16.54 5.88
N ILE A 276 2.74 17.34 6.75
CA ILE A 276 1.29 17.55 6.70
C ILE A 276 0.86 18.26 5.41
N ARG A 277 1.67 19.16 4.87
CA ARG A 277 1.42 19.82 3.58
C ARG A 277 1.40 18.80 2.45
N SER A 278 2.48 18.01 2.32
CA SER A 278 2.58 16.93 1.30
C SER A 278 1.41 15.97 1.39
N CYS A 279 1.14 15.43 2.57
CA CYS A 279 0.11 14.41 2.78
C CYS A 279 -1.28 14.95 2.46
N ALA A 280 -1.62 16.14 2.94
CA ALA A 280 -2.95 16.71 2.75
C ALA A 280 -3.23 17.01 1.27
N PHE A 281 -2.27 17.61 0.55
CA PHE A 281 -2.46 17.92 -0.86
C PHE A 281 -2.45 16.67 -1.75
N LEU A 282 -1.60 15.67 -1.47
CA LEU A 282 -1.63 14.40 -2.20
C LEU A 282 -2.97 13.68 -2.02
N VAL A 283 -3.52 13.68 -0.81
CA VAL A 283 -4.85 13.09 -0.56
C VAL A 283 -5.95 13.92 -1.24
N ALA A 284 -5.87 15.25 -1.21
CA ALA A 284 -6.82 16.13 -1.90
C ALA A 284 -6.84 15.85 -3.41
N ASP A 285 -5.71 15.52 -4.00
CA ASP A 285 -5.54 15.16 -5.42
C ASP A 285 -5.79 13.66 -5.69
N GLY A 286 -6.37 12.91 -4.74
CA GLY A 286 -6.86 11.55 -4.92
C GLY A 286 -5.86 10.44 -4.64
N VAL A 287 -4.63 10.75 -4.17
CA VAL A 287 -3.66 9.73 -3.78
C VAL A 287 -4.08 9.10 -2.46
N GLN A 288 -4.06 7.76 -2.40
CA GLN A 288 -4.31 7.00 -1.19
C GLN A 288 -3.08 6.19 -0.77
N PRO A 289 -2.82 6.00 0.54
CA PRO A 289 -1.72 5.17 0.99
C PRO A 289 -1.81 3.74 0.44
N SER A 290 -0.75 3.27 -0.23
CA SER A 290 -0.67 1.92 -0.80
C SER A 290 0.73 1.32 -0.64
N ASN A 291 0.96 0.09 -1.16
CA ASN A 291 2.26 -0.56 -1.11
C ASN A 291 3.16 -0.21 -2.31
N GLU A 292 2.63 0.43 -3.34
CA GLU A 292 3.31 0.69 -4.60
C GLU A 292 3.05 2.10 -5.13
N GLY A 293 3.91 2.57 -6.00
CA GLY A 293 3.75 3.82 -6.73
C GLY A 293 3.55 5.05 -5.85
N ARG A 294 2.68 5.96 -6.28
CA ARG A 294 2.38 7.24 -5.59
C ARG A 294 1.86 7.04 -4.17
N GLY A 295 1.02 6.01 -3.95
CA GLY A 295 0.47 5.71 -2.63
C GLY A 295 1.52 5.21 -1.65
N TYR A 296 2.55 4.51 -2.12
CA TYR A 296 3.69 4.12 -1.29
C TYR A 296 4.46 5.34 -0.79
N VAL A 297 4.71 6.32 -1.66
CA VAL A 297 5.39 7.56 -1.27
C VAL A 297 4.58 8.32 -0.22
N LEU A 298 3.26 8.48 -0.41
CA LEU A 298 2.38 9.10 0.58
C LEU A 298 2.43 8.35 1.92
N ARG A 299 2.34 7.03 1.91
CA ARG A 299 2.44 6.19 3.11
C ARG A 299 3.78 6.40 3.83
N ARG A 300 4.86 6.45 3.09
CA ARG A 300 6.22 6.69 3.59
C ARG A 300 6.32 8.04 4.30
N ILE A 301 5.80 9.11 3.71
CA ILE A 301 5.77 10.44 4.31
C ILE A 301 4.95 10.45 5.62
N ILE A 302 3.74 9.85 5.61
CA ILE A 302 2.91 9.73 6.82
C ILE A 302 3.67 8.98 7.92
N ARG A 303 4.25 7.82 7.63
CA ARG A 303 4.96 7.01 8.63
C ARG A 303 6.19 7.70 9.18
N ARG A 304 6.92 8.46 8.35
CA ARG A 304 8.04 9.30 8.79
C ARG A 304 7.56 10.38 9.77
N ALA A 305 6.46 11.07 9.47
CA ALA A 305 5.86 12.03 10.39
C ALA A 305 5.45 11.38 11.72
N LEU A 306 4.84 10.20 11.69
CA LEU A 306 4.42 9.47 12.90
C LEU A 306 5.62 9.11 13.80
N ARG A 307 6.71 8.63 13.21
CA ARG A 307 7.95 8.37 13.95
C ARG A 307 8.49 9.62 14.62
N HIS A 308 8.55 10.74 13.88
CA HIS A 308 9.02 12.01 14.44
C HIS A 308 8.12 12.52 15.55
N GLY A 309 6.80 12.37 15.43
CA GLY A 309 5.87 12.69 16.50
C GLY A 309 6.02 11.79 17.72
N HIS A 310 6.26 10.50 17.53
CA HIS A 310 6.58 9.56 18.62
C HIS A 310 7.86 9.99 19.36
N LYS A 311 8.91 10.40 18.60
CA LYS A 311 10.16 10.95 19.17
C LYS A 311 9.93 12.22 20.01
N LEU A 312 8.95 13.05 19.63
CA LEU A 312 8.54 14.22 20.39
C LEU A 312 7.67 13.89 21.62
N GLY A 313 7.31 12.61 21.83
CA GLY A 313 6.48 12.15 22.93
C GLY A 313 4.99 12.18 22.68
N ALA A 314 4.54 12.35 21.44
CA ALA A 314 3.12 12.30 21.09
C ALA A 314 2.51 10.93 21.46
N LYS A 315 1.32 10.97 22.11
CA LYS A 315 0.61 9.76 22.51
C LYS A 315 -0.60 9.50 21.62
N GLY A 316 -0.74 8.25 21.17
CA GLY A 316 -1.86 7.83 20.32
C GLY A 316 -1.81 8.49 18.95
N VAL A 317 -2.98 8.60 18.30
CA VAL A 317 -3.11 9.21 16.98
C VAL A 317 -3.19 10.73 17.07
N PHE A 318 -2.37 11.44 16.30
CA PHE A 318 -2.17 12.88 16.47
C PHE A 318 -2.00 13.65 15.15
N PHE A 319 -1.34 13.06 14.14
CA PHE A 319 -0.87 13.76 12.93
C PHE A 319 -2.02 14.32 12.10
N HIS A 320 -3.11 13.57 11.95
CA HIS A 320 -4.32 14.03 11.26
C HIS A 320 -4.90 15.33 11.81
N LYS A 321 -4.60 15.68 13.07
CA LYS A 321 -5.07 16.92 13.72
C LYS A 321 -4.42 18.17 13.14
N LEU A 322 -3.30 18.02 12.40
CA LEU A 322 -2.63 19.11 11.72
C LEU A 322 -3.32 19.55 10.42
N VAL A 323 -4.30 18.79 9.92
CA VAL A 323 -5.07 19.13 8.71
C VAL A 323 -5.83 20.45 8.89
N THR A 324 -6.48 20.66 10.04
CA THR A 324 -7.20 21.91 10.33
C THR A 324 -6.28 23.13 10.38
N PRO A 325 -5.17 23.15 11.13
CA PRO A 325 -4.20 24.26 11.09
C PRO A 325 -3.64 24.52 9.69
N LEU A 326 -3.44 23.48 8.87
CA LEU A 326 -3.00 23.67 7.49
C LEU A 326 -4.07 24.39 6.65
N ALA A 327 -5.34 23.99 6.77
CA ALA A 327 -6.45 24.63 6.08
C ALA A 327 -6.64 26.10 6.49
N GLU A 328 -6.31 26.46 7.75
CA GLU A 328 -6.36 27.86 8.23
C GLU A 328 -5.38 28.77 7.49
N VAL A 329 -4.21 28.27 7.10
CA VAL A 329 -3.16 29.11 6.47
C VAL A 329 -3.07 28.96 4.96
N MET A 330 -3.55 27.86 4.37
CA MET A 330 -3.48 27.60 2.94
C MET A 330 -4.85 27.43 2.27
N GLY A 331 -5.93 27.28 3.02
CA GLY A 331 -7.27 27.00 2.49
C GLY A 331 -7.94 28.16 1.76
N GLU A 332 -7.44 29.39 1.85
CA GLU A 332 -7.88 30.51 1.04
C GLU A 332 -7.34 30.39 -0.39
N ALA A 333 -6.06 30.08 -0.52
CA ALA A 333 -5.40 29.89 -1.82
C ALA A 333 -5.79 28.55 -2.49
N TYR A 334 -6.09 27.54 -1.66
CA TYR A 334 -6.38 26.17 -2.08
C TYR A 334 -7.67 25.66 -1.42
N PRO A 335 -8.84 26.03 -1.94
CA PRO A 335 -10.15 25.71 -1.35
C PRO A 335 -10.43 24.23 -1.15
N GLU A 336 -9.76 23.36 -1.92
CA GLU A 336 -9.85 21.90 -1.81
C GLU A 336 -9.46 21.38 -0.42
N LEU A 337 -8.58 22.05 0.32
CA LEU A 337 -8.24 21.70 1.69
C LEU A 337 -9.45 21.81 2.64
N ASN A 338 -10.29 22.83 2.42
CA ASN A 338 -11.52 23.01 3.16
C ASN A 338 -12.62 22.05 2.70
N GLN A 339 -12.78 21.90 1.38
CA GLN A 339 -13.83 21.06 0.78
C GLN A 339 -13.63 19.58 1.08
N LYS A 340 -12.38 19.09 1.08
CA LYS A 340 -12.02 17.69 1.30
C LYS A 340 -11.43 17.43 2.69
N GLY A 341 -11.48 18.40 3.60
CA GLY A 341 -10.81 18.32 4.92
C GLY A 341 -11.20 17.10 5.75
N GLU A 342 -12.46 16.70 5.73
CA GLU A 342 -12.94 15.50 6.41
C GLU A 342 -12.36 14.21 5.78
N LEU A 343 -12.32 14.12 4.47
CA LEU A 343 -11.75 13.00 3.73
C LEU A 343 -10.23 12.88 4.00
N ILE A 344 -9.51 14.00 3.92
CA ILE A 344 -8.07 14.07 4.19
C ILE A 344 -7.79 13.57 5.62
N THR A 345 -8.54 14.10 6.60
CA THR A 345 -8.43 13.70 8.01
C THR A 345 -8.69 12.20 8.19
N LYS A 346 -9.73 11.66 7.56
CA LYS A 346 -10.11 10.24 7.64
C LYS A 346 -9.00 9.33 7.09
N ILE A 347 -8.43 9.67 5.92
CA ILE A 347 -7.40 8.85 5.26
C ILE A 347 -6.10 8.87 6.07
N ILE A 348 -5.62 10.05 6.48
CA ILE A 348 -4.39 10.17 7.28
C ILE A 348 -4.56 9.45 8.61
N LYS A 349 -5.70 9.62 9.29
CA LYS A 349 -5.99 8.96 10.56
C LYS A 349 -6.02 7.43 10.43
N ALA A 350 -6.59 6.89 9.36
CA ALA A 350 -6.64 5.44 9.14
C ALA A 350 -5.23 4.83 8.99
N GLU A 351 -4.34 5.46 8.21
CA GLU A 351 -2.94 5.02 8.07
C GLU A 351 -2.16 5.18 9.38
N GLU A 352 -2.43 6.25 10.13
CA GLU A 352 -1.85 6.49 11.45
C GLU A 352 -2.25 5.40 12.44
N GLU A 353 -3.55 5.06 12.55
CA GLU A 353 -4.05 3.99 13.42
C GLU A 353 -3.48 2.62 13.03
N GLN A 354 -3.32 2.38 11.74
CA GLN A 354 -2.72 1.14 11.25
C GLN A 354 -1.24 1.04 11.63
N PHE A 355 -0.46 2.08 11.37
CA PHE A 355 0.97 2.08 11.67
C PHE A 355 1.25 2.07 13.17
N ALA A 356 0.45 2.75 14.00
CA ALA A 356 0.60 2.74 15.45
C ALA A 356 0.58 1.32 16.06
N ARG A 357 -0.13 0.37 15.44
CA ARG A 357 -0.18 -1.04 15.90
C ARG A 357 1.15 -1.78 15.72
N THR A 358 1.96 -1.37 14.74
CA THR A 358 3.22 -2.04 14.38
C THR A 358 4.44 -1.23 14.78
N LEU A 359 4.30 0.09 14.98
CA LEU A 359 5.40 1.01 15.28
C LEU A 359 6.17 0.59 16.53
N ASP A 360 5.48 0.41 17.66
CA ASP A 360 6.13 0.03 18.91
C ASP A 360 6.87 -1.30 18.83
N LYS A 361 6.26 -2.28 18.12
CA LYS A 361 6.87 -3.60 17.93
C LYS A 361 8.09 -3.52 16.99
N GLY A 362 7.95 -2.81 15.87
CA GLY A 362 9.04 -2.63 14.91
C GLY A 362 10.22 -1.87 15.52
N MET A 363 9.95 -0.79 16.27
CA MET A 363 10.98 -0.06 17.03
C MET A 363 11.65 -0.96 18.07
N GLY A 364 10.89 -1.77 18.81
CA GLY A 364 11.45 -2.71 19.77
C GLY A 364 12.37 -3.76 19.13
N VAL A 365 12.02 -4.28 17.94
CA VAL A 365 12.86 -5.21 17.17
C VAL A 365 14.14 -4.51 16.70
N LEU A 366 14.01 -3.30 16.17
CA LEU A 366 15.16 -2.52 15.71
C LEU A 366 16.10 -2.14 16.87
N ASP A 367 15.56 -1.69 17.99
CA ASP A 367 16.33 -1.33 19.19
C ASP A 367 17.09 -2.54 19.78
N ALA A 368 16.44 -3.69 19.84
CA ALA A 368 17.08 -4.93 20.27
C ALA A 368 18.24 -5.33 19.33
N ALA A 369 18.00 -5.30 18.03
CA ALA A 369 19.00 -5.64 17.04
C ALA A 369 20.20 -4.68 17.07
N LEU A 370 19.95 -3.36 17.19
CA LEU A 370 21.02 -2.36 17.31
C LEU A 370 21.85 -2.52 18.59
N SER A 371 21.21 -2.95 19.70
CA SER A 371 21.91 -3.18 20.96
C SER A 371 22.80 -4.44 20.96
N GLU A 372 22.47 -5.44 20.13
CA GLU A 372 23.21 -6.71 20.00
C GLU A 372 24.19 -6.70 18.81
N LEU A 373 24.19 -5.66 17.99
CA LEU A 373 24.96 -5.58 16.76
C LEU A 373 26.46 -5.56 17.03
N LYS A 374 27.18 -6.49 16.40
CA LYS A 374 28.66 -6.53 16.42
C LYS A 374 29.16 -5.93 15.11
N GLY A 375 29.32 -4.60 15.09
CA GLY A 375 29.69 -3.85 13.90
C GLY A 375 28.83 -2.61 13.73
N ASP A 376 28.86 -2.00 12.55
CA ASP A 376 28.19 -0.75 12.21
C ASP A 376 27.18 -0.87 11.06
N VAL A 377 26.92 -2.12 10.56
CA VAL A 377 26.03 -2.39 9.43
C VAL A 377 24.89 -3.30 9.86
N LEU A 378 23.64 -2.85 9.68
CA LEU A 378 22.44 -3.67 9.86
C LEU A 378 22.27 -4.63 8.67
N SER A 379 21.95 -5.90 8.96
CA SER A 379 21.80 -6.93 7.92
C SER A 379 20.57 -6.72 7.05
N GLY A 380 20.67 -7.07 5.75
CA GLY A 380 19.57 -7.00 4.80
C GLY A 380 18.36 -7.85 5.20
N GLU A 381 18.56 -9.00 5.86
CA GLU A 381 17.46 -9.84 6.36
C GLU A 381 16.63 -9.13 7.45
N LEU A 382 17.28 -8.41 8.36
CA LEU A 382 16.58 -7.62 9.38
C LEU A 382 15.79 -6.47 8.75
N ILE A 383 16.40 -5.75 7.80
CA ILE A 383 15.76 -4.66 7.08
C ILE A 383 14.53 -5.18 6.34
N PHE A 384 14.66 -6.33 5.66
CA PHE A 384 13.55 -6.99 4.99
C PHE A 384 12.45 -7.41 5.96
N SER A 385 12.78 -7.98 7.10
CA SER A 385 11.80 -8.36 8.13
C SER A 385 11.04 -7.14 8.68
N LEU A 386 11.73 -6.02 8.90
CA LEU A 386 11.12 -4.77 9.33
C LEU A 386 10.16 -4.22 8.26
N TYR A 387 10.54 -4.31 6.99
CA TYR A 387 9.72 -3.86 5.87
C TYR A 387 8.49 -4.77 5.67
N ASP A 388 8.70 -6.07 5.52
CA ASP A 388 7.66 -7.04 5.14
C ASP A 388 6.65 -7.30 6.28
N THR A 389 7.15 -7.50 7.51
CA THR A 389 6.32 -7.91 8.65
C THR A 389 5.75 -6.72 9.43
N TYR A 390 6.55 -5.68 9.63
CA TYR A 390 6.16 -4.53 10.47
C TYR A 390 5.78 -3.30 9.66
N GLY A 391 5.95 -3.35 8.33
CA GLY A 391 5.64 -2.23 7.45
C GLY A 391 6.52 -1.00 7.71
N PHE A 392 7.77 -1.22 8.17
CA PHE A 392 8.80 -0.20 8.31
C PHE A 392 9.43 0.06 6.95
N PRO A 393 9.24 1.23 6.35
CA PRO A 393 9.97 1.59 5.13
C PRO A 393 11.49 1.57 5.37
N THR A 394 12.27 1.22 4.36
CA THR A 394 13.73 1.12 4.47
C THR A 394 14.40 2.43 4.86
N ASP A 395 13.88 3.57 4.34
CA ASP A 395 14.34 4.91 4.71
C ASP A 395 14.07 5.24 6.18
N LEU A 396 12.95 4.78 6.74
CA LEU A 396 12.68 4.94 8.17
C LEU A 396 13.68 4.14 9.02
N THR A 397 14.01 2.93 8.60
CA THR A 397 15.06 2.12 9.23
C THR A 397 16.41 2.80 9.10
N ASN A 398 16.72 3.40 7.93
CA ASN A 398 17.93 4.16 7.68
C ASN A 398 18.05 5.41 8.57
N ASP A 399 16.95 6.18 8.70
CA ASP A 399 16.92 7.35 9.59
C ASP A 399 17.26 6.98 11.04
N VAL A 400 16.69 5.87 11.55
CA VAL A 400 16.97 5.39 12.90
C VAL A 400 18.41 4.90 13.05
N ALA A 401 18.91 4.17 12.05
CA ALA A 401 20.28 3.66 12.04
C ALA A 401 21.30 4.81 12.00
N ARG A 402 21.13 5.76 11.08
CA ARG A 402 22.01 6.93 10.90
C ARG A 402 22.06 7.81 12.15
N GLU A 403 20.94 8.04 12.83
CA GLU A 403 20.90 8.80 14.09
C GLU A 403 21.76 8.17 15.19
N ARG A 404 22.04 6.85 15.09
CA ARG A 404 22.84 6.09 16.04
C ARG A 404 24.23 5.69 15.52
N GLY A 405 24.61 6.18 14.33
CA GLY A 405 25.93 5.94 13.72
C GLY A 405 26.06 4.59 13.01
N TYR A 406 24.94 3.95 12.62
CA TYR A 406 24.91 2.70 11.86
C TYR A 406 24.55 2.92 10.39
N THR A 407 24.94 1.96 9.54
CA THR A 407 24.61 1.90 8.11
C THR A 407 23.75 0.66 7.79
N LEU A 408 23.19 0.59 6.59
CA LEU A 408 22.32 -0.49 6.13
C LEU A 408 23.00 -1.34 5.05
N ASP A 409 22.81 -2.66 5.12
CA ASP A 409 23.12 -3.61 4.03
C ASP A 409 21.96 -3.62 3.03
N LEU A 410 21.96 -2.66 2.09
CA LEU A 410 20.92 -2.54 1.07
C LEU A 410 21.03 -3.65 0.01
N GLU A 411 22.22 -4.16 -0.29
CA GLU A 411 22.41 -5.27 -1.24
C GLU A 411 21.75 -6.55 -0.69
N GLY A 412 21.99 -6.87 0.58
CA GLY A 412 21.33 -8.00 1.25
C GLY A 412 19.80 -7.85 1.32
N TYR A 413 19.30 -6.62 1.47
CA TYR A 413 17.87 -6.33 1.42
C TYR A 413 17.27 -6.62 0.04
N GLU A 414 17.89 -6.13 -1.05
CA GLU A 414 17.44 -6.38 -2.42
C GLU A 414 17.42 -7.88 -2.76
N LEU A 415 18.43 -8.63 -2.33
CA LEU A 415 18.44 -10.09 -2.48
C LEU A 415 17.25 -10.77 -1.77
N CYS A 416 16.81 -10.27 -0.62
CA CYS A 416 15.63 -10.78 0.07
C CYS A 416 14.33 -10.43 -0.68
N MET A 417 14.25 -9.22 -1.23
CA MET A 417 13.13 -8.76 -2.05
C MET A 417 12.99 -9.58 -3.34
N ASP A 418 14.10 -9.87 -4.01
CA ASP A 418 14.09 -10.68 -5.23
C ASP A 418 13.63 -12.12 -4.98
N LYS A 419 14.08 -12.73 -3.87
CA LYS A 419 13.59 -14.04 -3.43
C LYS A 419 12.08 -14.04 -3.14
N GLN A 420 11.54 -12.95 -2.62
CA GLN A 420 10.09 -12.79 -2.42
C GLN A 420 9.36 -12.68 -3.76
N ARG A 421 9.88 -11.88 -4.70
CA ARG A 421 9.33 -11.74 -6.06
C ARG A 421 9.34 -13.08 -6.81
N GLU A 422 10.44 -13.85 -6.72
CA GLU A 422 10.53 -15.20 -7.30
C GLU A 422 9.51 -16.16 -6.71
N ARG A 423 9.31 -16.15 -5.38
CA ARG A 423 8.27 -16.97 -4.74
C ARG A 423 6.85 -16.57 -5.19
N ALA A 424 6.60 -15.29 -5.37
CA ALA A 424 5.33 -14.81 -5.90
C ALA A 424 5.13 -15.23 -7.36
N ARG A 425 6.17 -15.19 -8.19
CA ARG A 425 6.15 -15.67 -9.59
C ARG A 425 6.02 -17.18 -9.70
N SER A 426 6.71 -17.94 -8.86
CA SER A 426 6.64 -19.42 -8.89
C SER A 426 5.31 -19.98 -8.37
N ALA A 427 4.49 -19.18 -7.70
CA ALA A 427 3.12 -19.53 -7.31
C ALA A 427 2.10 -19.40 -8.46
N SER A 428 2.44 -18.70 -9.56
CA SER A 428 1.69 -18.70 -10.81
C SER A 428 2.27 -19.79 -11.71
N GLN A 429 1.62 -20.98 -11.74
CA GLN A 429 1.96 -22.07 -12.65
C GLN A 429 1.61 -21.67 -14.09
N PHE A 430 2.55 -21.94 -15.01
CA PHE A 430 2.53 -21.71 -16.45
C PHE A 430 2.86 -20.27 -16.90
N ASP A 431 4.15 -19.95 -16.96
CA ASP A 431 4.62 -18.82 -17.74
C ASP A 431 5.91 -19.20 -18.49
N ILE A 432 5.73 -19.67 -19.72
CA ILE A 432 6.72 -19.40 -20.76
C ILE A 432 6.40 -17.98 -21.23
N ASP A 433 7.23 -17.03 -20.87
CA ASP A 433 7.06 -15.63 -21.26
C ASP A 433 7.37 -15.47 -22.75
N TYR A 434 6.33 -15.49 -23.58
CA TYR A 434 6.41 -15.28 -25.01
C TYR A 434 6.52 -13.79 -25.40
N THR A 435 6.37 -12.86 -24.44
CA THR A 435 6.19 -11.43 -24.72
C THR A 435 7.42 -10.73 -25.29
N ASP A 436 8.63 -11.15 -24.94
CA ASP A 436 9.87 -10.48 -25.40
C ASP A 436 10.49 -11.08 -26.67
N SER A 437 10.00 -12.24 -27.15
CA SER A 437 10.63 -12.98 -28.26
C SER A 437 9.97 -12.81 -29.63
N ILE A 438 8.76 -12.23 -29.68
CA ILE A 438 7.98 -12.15 -30.93
C ILE A 438 8.12 -10.76 -31.54
N ARG A 439 8.81 -10.70 -32.68
CA ARG A 439 8.91 -9.51 -33.54
C ARG A 439 8.30 -9.84 -34.91
N LEU A 440 6.99 -9.61 -35.03
CA LEU A 440 6.28 -9.67 -36.32
C LEU A 440 5.85 -8.26 -36.72
N GLU A 441 5.92 -7.93 -38.01
CA GLU A 441 5.35 -6.70 -38.55
C GLU A 441 3.84 -6.86 -38.72
N GLY A 442 3.07 -5.78 -38.46
CA GLY A 442 1.62 -5.77 -38.61
C GLY A 442 0.89 -5.90 -37.27
N SER A 443 -0.40 -6.21 -37.34
CA SER A 443 -1.29 -6.37 -36.19
C SER A 443 -2.35 -7.43 -36.43
N THR A 444 -2.89 -8.02 -35.39
CA THR A 444 -4.07 -8.91 -35.45
C THR A 444 -5.35 -8.07 -35.36
N GLN A 445 -6.25 -8.21 -36.35
CA GLN A 445 -7.57 -7.60 -36.28
C GLN A 445 -8.51 -8.42 -35.40
N PHE A 446 -9.08 -7.82 -34.36
CA PHE A 446 -10.05 -8.45 -33.48
C PHE A 446 -11.48 -8.21 -33.96
N THR A 447 -12.23 -9.28 -34.24
CA THR A 447 -13.62 -9.26 -34.71
C THR A 447 -14.61 -9.79 -33.68
N GLY A 448 -14.13 -10.25 -32.55
CA GLY A 448 -14.89 -10.96 -31.51
C GLY A 448 -15.90 -10.11 -30.73
N TYR A 449 -16.09 -8.82 -31.03
CA TYR A 449 -17.22 -8.03 -30.55
C TYR A 449 -18.50 -8.40 -31.28
N GLU A 450 -18.43 -8.79 -32.55
CA GLU A 450 -19.57 -9.01 -33.43
C GLU A 450 -19.80 -10.49 -33.69
N THR A 451 -18.73 -11.30 -33.75
CA THR A 451 -18.82 -12.72 -34.09
C THR A 451 -17.95 -13.60 -33.18
N LEU A 452 -18.39 -14.84 -32.96
CA LEU A 452 -17.63 -15.87 -32.23
C LEU A 452 -16.91 -16.84 -33.16
N GLU A 453 -17.14 -16.72 -34.47
CA GLU A 453 -16.53 -17.54 -35.50
C GLU A 453 -16.02 -16.61 -36.62
N ASP A 454 -14.75 -16.77 -37.04
CA ASP A 454 -14.18 -15.98 -38.11
C ASP A 454 -13.10 -16.78 -38.89
N GLN A 455 -12.70 -16.29 -40.07
CA GLN A 455 -11.66 -16.87 -40.88
C GLN A 455 -10.40 -16.00 -40.78
N GLY A 456 -9.26 -16.64 -40.47
CA GLY A 456 -7.95 -15.96 -40.41
C GLY A 456 -6.88 -16.77 -41.08
N GLN A 457 -5.75 -16.14 -41.32
CA GLN A 457 -4.53 -16.77 -41.84
C GLN A 457 -3.46 -16.85 -40.75
N VAL A 458 -2.79 -17.98 -40.60
CA VAL A 458 -1.66 -18.14 -39.68
C VAL A 458 -0.48 -17.30 -40.20
N ILE A 459 -0.15 -16.21 -39.51
CA ILE A 459 0.98 -15.33 -39.82
C ILE A 459 2.21 -15.66 -38.99
N GLY A 460 2.05 -16.39 -37.88
CA GLY A 460 3.14 -16.84 -37.03
C GLY A 460 2.80 -18.14 -36.30
N LEU A 461 3.79 -19.04 -36.19
CA LEU A 461 3.66 -20.31 -35.48
C LEU A 461 4.90 -20.54 -34.63
N TYR A 462 4.70 -20.89 -33.37
CA TYR A 462 5.80 -21.04 -32.39
C TYR A 462 5.61 -22.35 -31.61
N VAL A 463 6.74 -23.04 -31.38
CA VAL A 463 6.83 -24.22 -30.49
C VAL A 463 7.96 -23.95 -29.50
N GLU A 464 7.71 -24.12 -28.20
CA GLU A 464 8.68 -23.81 -27.13
C GLU A 464 9.36 -22.43 -27.27
N GLY A 465 8.61 -21.42 -27.71
CA GLY A 465 9.10 -20.05 -27.91
C GLY A 465 9.93 -19.82 -29.19
N GLN A 466 10.11 -20.83 -30.01
CA GLN A 466 10.86 -20.72 -31.26
C GLN A 466 9.92 -20.71 -32.48
N PRO A 467 10.16 -19.84 -33.49
CA PRO A 467 9.35 -19.83 -34.70
C PRO A 467 9.57 -21.11 -35.50
N VAL A 468 8.49 -21.71 -36.02
CA VAL A 468 8.49 -22.92 -36.82
C VAL A 468 7.61 -22.76 -38.05
N GLU A 469 7.90 -23.52 -39.13
CA GLU A 469 7.11 -23.53 -40.36
C GLU A 469 5.86 -24.43 -40.23
N SER A 470 5.93 -25.46 -39.38
CA SER A 470 4.83 -26.40 -39.14
C SER A 470 4.88 -27.04 -37.78
N ALA A 471 3.71 -27.47 -37.26
CA ALA A 471 3.56 -28.21 -36.02
C ALA A 471 2.55 -29.33 -36.18
N SER A 472 2.88 -30.52 -35.64
CA SER A 472 2.07 -31.74 -35.79
C SER A 472 1.33 -32.11 -34.50
N GLU A 473 0.42 -33.08 -34.58
CA GLU A 473 -0.37 -33.62 -33.49
C GLU A 473 0.42 -33.83 -32.20
N GLY A 474 -0.13 -33.34 -31.05
CA GLY A 474 0.47 -33.41 -29.74
C GLY A 474 1.40 -32.24 -29.38
N ALA A 475 1.79 -31.40 -30.36
CA ALA A 475 2.63 -30.22 -30.07
C ALA A 475 1.87 -29.13 -29.30
N GLU A 476 2.53 -28.53 -28.33
CA GLU A 476 2.07 -27.29 -27.70
C GLU A 476 2.53 -26.12 -28.58
N VAL A 477 1.60 -25.26 -28.98
CA VAL A 477 1.82 -24.21 -29.96
C VAL A 477 1.31 -22.87 -29.50
N ALA A 478 1.96 -21.78 -29.95
CA ALA A 478 1.39 -20.46 -29.96
C ALA A 478 1.18 -20.03 -31.43
N VAL A 479 -0.05 -19.70 -31.78
CA VAL A 479 -0.46 -19.34 -33.15
C VAL A 479 -0.85 -17.89 -33.20
N ILE A 480 -0.35 -17.14 -34.15
CA ILE A 480 -0.72 -15.76 -34.45
C ILE A 480 -1.51 -15.72 -35.77
N LEU A 481 -2.65 -15.04 -35.74
CA LEU A 481 -3.53 -14.84 -36.89
C LEU A 481 -3.54 -13.37 -37.31
N ASP A 482 -3.79 -13.12 -38.61
CA ASP A 482 -4.08 -11.78 -39.13
C ASP A 482 -5.45 -11.26 -38.65
N ASN A 483 -6.41 -12.16 -38.47
CA ASN A 483 -7.78 -11.86 -38.03
C ASN A 483 -8.28 -12.93 -37.08
N THR A 484 -8.95 -12.53 -35.96
CA THR A 484 -9.43 -13.45 -34.94
C THR A 484 -10.67 -12.99 -34.22
N SER A 485 -11.55 -13.97 -33.86
CA SER A 485 -12.67 -13.78 -32.94
C SER A 485 -12.29 -13.95 -31.45
N PHE A 486 -11.07 -14.41 -31.15
CA PHE A 486 -10.61 -14.65 -29.78
C PHE A 486 -10.18 -13.35 -29.12
N TYR A 487 -10.75 -13.04 -27.95
CA TYR A 487 -10.30 -11.96 -27.10
C TYR A 487 -9.00 -12.34 -26.41
N ALA A 488 -7.98 -11.53 -26.58
CA ALA A 488 -6.71 -11.68 -25.87
C ALA A 488 -6.78 -11.03 -24.49
N GLU A 489 -6.26 -11.71 -23.46
CA GLU A 489 -6.24 -11.24 -22.07
C GLU A 489 -5.83 -9.77 -21.98
N SER A 490 -6.71 -8.94 -21.43
CA SER A 490 -6.50 -7.51 -21.25
C SER A 490 -7.48 -6.93 -20.24
N GLY A 491 -7.09 -5.86 -19.50
CA GLY A 491 -7.97 -5.11 -18.61
C GLY A 491 -8.57 -5.95 -17.46
N GLY A 492 -7.95 -7.10 -17.13
CA GLY A 492 -8.42 -8.02 -16.10
C GLY A 492 -9.44 -9.05 -16.59
N GLN A 493 -9.86 -9.02 -17.85
CA GLN A 493 -10.62 -10.11 -18.47
C GLN A 493 -9.63 -11.17 -19.02
N VAL A 494 -9.83 -12.44 -18.67
CA VAL A 494 -9.03 -13.57 -19.18
C VAL A 494 -9.22 -13.75 -20.67
N GLY A 495 -8.24 -14.39 -21.32
CA GLY A 495 -8.31 -14.76 -22.74
C GLY A 495 -9.39 -15.81 -23.02
N ASP A 496 -9.85 -15.82 -24.27
CA ASP A 496 -10.81 -16.82 -24.73
C ASP A 496 -10.20 -18.19 -24.95
N THR A 497 -11.05 -19.19 -24.85
CA THR A 497 -10.76 -20.59 -25.20
C THR A 497 -11.62 -21.05 -26.37
N GLY A 498 -11.21 -22.13 -27.04
CA GLY A 498 -11.97 -22.69 -28.17
C GLY A 498 -11.11 -23.47 -29.13
N TYR A 499 -11.37 -23.33 -30.42
CA TYR A 499 -10.66 -24.11 -31.43
C TYR A 499 -10.21 -23.25 -32.63
N LEU A 500 -9.04 -23.57 -33.19
CA LEU A 500 -8.64 -23.19 -34.54
C LEU A 500 -8.75 -24.41 -35.44
N ILE A 501 -9.53 -24.29 -36.48
CA ILE A 501 -9.82 -25.40 -37.39
C ILE A 501 -9.30 -25.09 -38.80
N ALA A 502 -8.27 -25.83 -39.21
CA ALA A 502 -7.75 -25.84 -40.58
C ALA A 502 -8.27 -27.09 -41.34
N LYS A 503 -8.09 -27.12 -42.66
CA LYS A 503 -8.38 -28.32 -43.46
C LYS A 503 -7.54 -29.52 -43.04
N THR A 504 -6.33 -29.30 -42.54
CA THR A 504 -5.30 -30.29 -42.22
C THR A 504 -5.06 -30.49 -40.74
N ALA A 505 -5.64 -29.65 -39.87
CA ALA A 505 -5.36 -29.67 -38.44
C ALA A 505 -6.54 -29.12 -37.62
N LYS A 506 -6.62 -29.59 -36.38
CA LYS A 506 -7.45 -28.99 -35.32
C LYS A 506 -6.59 -28.67 -34.12
N ILE A 507 -6.67 -27.43 -33.64
CA ILE A 507 -5.92 -26.93 -32.48
C ILE A 507 -6.95 -26.56 -31.40
N GLU A 508 -6.71 -27.02 -30.20
CA GLU A 508 -7.43 -26.55 -29.01
C GLU A 508 -6.71 -25.31 -28.44
N VAL A 509 -7.42 -24.20 -28.35
CA VAL A 509 -6.91 -22.96 -27.75
C VAL A 509 -7.29 -22.96 -26.27
N LEU A 510 -6.31 -22.98 -25.39
CA LEU A 510 -6.45 -23.02 -23.94
C LEU A 510 -6.37 -21.61 -23.32
N ASP A 511 -5.72 -20.68 -24.03
CA ASP A 511 -5.57 -19.29 -23.59
C ASP A 511 -5.27 -18.38 -24.80
N CYS A 512 -5.64 -17.10 -24.69
CA CYS A 512 -5.33 -16.10 -25.69
C CYS A 512 -4.73 -14.86 -25.01
N ARG A 513 -3.48 -14.51 -25.36
CA ARG A 513 -2.73 -13.43 -24.75
C ARG A 513 -2.33 -12.35 -25.74
N LYS A 514 -2.10 -11.12 -25.24
CA LYS A 514 -1.57 -10.02 -26.04
C LYS A 514 -0.04 -10.09 -26.11
N SER A 515 0.53 -9.87 -27.30
CA SER A 515 1.97 -9.67 -27.51
C SER A 515 2.16 -8.54 -28.51
N GLY A 516 2.46 -7.33 -28.02
CA GLY A 516 2.41 -6.11 -28.82
C GLY A 516 1.02 -5.90 -29.43
N ASP A 517 0.95 -5.72 -30.75
CA ASP A 517 -0.29 -5.54 -31.50
C ASP A 517 -0.90 -6.86 -32.00
N HIS A 518 -0.38 -8.02 -31.54
CA HIS A 518 -0.84 -9.34 -31.93
C HIS A 518 -1.57 -10.08 -30.82
N SER A 519 -2.49 -10.99 -31.23
CA SER A 519 -3.14 -11.98 -30.36
C SER A 519 -2.45 -13.33 -30.50
N LEU A 520 -1.95 -13.87 -29.38
CA LEU A 520 -1.33 -15.19 -29.29
C LEU A 520 -2.36 -16.22 -28.85
N HIS A 521 -2.66 -17.18 -29.70
CA HIS A 521 -3.52 -18.32 -29.37
C HIS A 521 -2.63 -19.47 -28.87
N ILE A 522 -2.63 -19.69 -27.57
CA ILE A 522 -1.81 -20.71 -26.88
C ILE A 522 -2.64 -21.97 -26.74
N GLY A 523 -2.13 -23.10 -27.22
CA GLY A 523 -2.89 -24.33 -27.20
C GLY A 523 -2.12 -25.57 -27.67
N ARG A 524 -2.85 -26.60 -28.06
CA ARG A 524 -2.31 -27.90 -28.46
C ARG A 524 -2.91 -28.35 -29.80
N VAL A 525 -2.08 -28.90 -30.67
CA VAL A 525 -2.53 -29.55 -31.90
C VAL A 525 -3.20 -30.88 -31.53
N LEU A 526 -4.54 -30.97 -31.67
CA LEU A 526 -5.32 -32.19 -31.36
C LEU A 526 -5.22 -33.24 -32.48
N SER A 527 -5.10 -32.79 -33.74
CA SER A 527 -4.98 -33.70 -34.87
C SER A 527 -4.37 -33.02 -36.09
N GLY A 528 -3.63 -33.75 -36.88
CA GLY A 528 -3.05 -33.30 -38.15
C GLY A 528 -1.80 -32.45 -38.01
N THR A 529 -1.56 -31.60 -39.01
CA THR A 529 -0.39 -30.68 -39.06
C THR A 529 -0.86 -29.30 -39.49
N ILE A 530 -0.48 -28.27 -38.73
CA ILE A 530 -0.69 -26.86 -39.05
C ILE A 530 0.60 -26.27 -39.63
N GLU A 531 0.46 -25.39 -40.62
CA GLU A 531 1.58 -24.72 -41.27
C GLU A 531 1.37 -23.21 -41.28
N THR A 532 2.47 -22.45 -41.29
CA THR A 532 2.42 -20.99 -41.50
C THR A 532 1.80 -20.68 -42.85
N GLY A 533 0.92 -19.68 -42.90
CA GLY A 533 0.15 -19.37 -44.12
C GLY A 533 -1.15 -20.19 -44.30
N ALA A 534 -1.45 -21.14 -43.40
CA ALA A 534 -2.70 -21.91 -43.46
C ALA A 534 -3.90 -21.01 -43.12
N SER A 535 -5.01 -21.23 -43.84
CA SER A 535 -6.30 -20.63 -43.48
C SER A 535 -6.98 -21.45 -42.37
N VAL A 536 -7.42 -20.80 -41.33
CA VAL A 536 -8.09 -21.40 -40.17
C VAL A 536 -9.41 -20.72 -39.89
N SER A 537 -10.40 -21.49 -39.40
CA SER A 537 -11.59 -20.97 -38.76
C SER A 537 -11.28 -20.84 -37.28
N SER A 538 -11.44 -19.64 -36.71
CA SER A 538 -11.41 -19.40 -35.26
C SER A 538 -12.81 -19.60 -34.66
N GLU A 539 -12.96 -20.53 -33.75
CA GLU A 539 -14.24 -20.86 -33.10
C GLU A 539 -14.10 -20.70 -31.59
N VAL A 540 -14.63 -19.63 -31.04
CA VAL A 540 -14.61 -19.33 -29.59
C VAL A 540 -15.65 -20.19 -28.85
N ASP A 541 -15.29 -20.68 -27.66
CA ASP A 541 -16.24 -21.36 -26.79
C ASP A 541 -17.35 -20.39 -26.34
N LYS A 542 -18.51 -20.63 -26.86
CA LYS A 542 -19.71 -19.79 -26.65
C LYS A 542 -20.13 -19.70 -25.18
N GLY A 543 -20.03 -20.83 -24.47
CA GLY A 543 -20.47 -20.91 -23.07
C GLY A 543 -19.52 -20.16 -22.15
N VAL A 544 -18.22 -20.36 -22.34
CA VAL A 544 -17.16 -19.67 -21.59
C VAL A 544 -17.20 -18.16 -21.85
N ARG A 545 -17.21 -17.72 -23.14
CA ARG A 545 -17.28 -16.31 -23.51
C ARG A 545 -18.53 -15.64 -22.93
N GLN A 546 -19.69 -16.29 -22.97
CA GLN A 546 -20.91 -15.74 -22.42
C GLN A 546 -20.78 -15.54 -20.91
N ALA A 547 -20.30 -16.54 -20.16
CA ALA A 547 -20.10 -16.42 -18.72
C ALA A 547 -19.14 -15.29 -18.35
N ILE A 548 -18.02 -15.14 -19.10
CA ILE A 548 -17.06 -14.04 -18.94
C ILE A 548 -17.76 -12.70 -19.17
N ALA A 549 -18.53 -12.55 -20.27
CA ALA A 549 -19.23 -11.31 -20.61
C ALA A 549 -20.26 -10.89 -19.55
N LEU A 550 -20.97 -11.87 -18.92
CA LEU A 550 -21.90 -11.61 -17.81
C LEU A 550 -21.14 -11.09 -16.58
N ASN A 551 -20.07 -11.78 -16.20
CA ASN A 551 -19.22 -11.39 -15.06
C ASN A 551 -18.57 -10.02 -15.29
N HIS A 552 -18.11 -9.73 -16.51
CA HIS A 552 -17.49 -8.44 -16.83
C HIS A 552 -18.50 -7.29 -16.75
N SER A 553 -19.68 -7.48 -17.33
CA SER A 553 -20.75 -6.46 -17.26
C SER A 553 -21.21 -6.20 -15.83
N ALA A 554 -21.30 -7.27 -15.00
CA ALA A 554 -21.61 -7.14 -13.59
C ALA A 554 -20.54 -6.43 -12.79
N THR A 555 -19.26 -6.52 -13.21
CA THR A 555 -18.14 -5.80 -12.58
C THR A 555 -18.35 -4.29 -12.66
N HIS A 556 -18.72 -3.75 -13.83
CA HIS A 556 -18.97 -2.33 -14.01
C HIS A 556 -20.18 -1.84 -13.19
N LEU A 557 -21.27 -2.60 -13.17
CA LEU A 557 -22.42 -2.26 -12.33
C LEU A 557 -22.06 -2.30 -10.84
N ALA A 558 -21.26 -3.27 -10.43
CA ALA A 558 -20.79 -3.38 -9.03
C ALA A 558 -19.84 -2.24 -8.65
N HIS A 559 -18.97 -1.81 -9.57
CA HIS A 559 -18.07 -0.69 -9.35
C HIS A 559 -18.85 0.61 -9.05
N GLU A 560 -19.82 0.94 -9.90
CA GLU A 560 -20.63 2.13 -9.67
C GLU A 560 -21.51 2.02 -8.42
N ALA A 561 -22.11 0.84 -8.14
CA ALA A 561 -22.85 0.62 -6.90
C ALA A 561 -21.98 0.80 -5.64
N LEU A 562 -20.74 0.30 -5.68
CA LEU A 562 -19.78 0.52 -4.60
C LEU A 562 -19.45 2.01 -4.40
N ARG A 563 -19.29 2.75 -5.49
CA ARG A 563 -19.05 4.21 -5.42
C ARG A 563 -20.23 4.94 -4.77
N GLN A 564 -21.45 4.60 -5.17
CA GLN A 564 -22.65 5.22 -4.59
C GLN A 564 -22.87 4.86 -3.12
N VAL A 565 -22.52 3.64 -2.70
CA VAL A 565 -22.71 3.19 -1.32
C VAL A 565 -21.59 3.64 -0.39
N LEU A 566 -20.33 3.56 -0.85
CA LEU A 566 -19.13 3.81 -0.01
C LEU A 566 -18.52 5.19 -0.24
N GLY A 567 -18.78 5.82 -1.40
CA GLY A 567 -18.29 7.15 -1.76
C GLY A 567 -17.38 7.15 -3.00
N GLU A 568 -17.20 8.34 -3.58
CA GLU A 568 -16.43 8.58 -4.82
C GLU A 568 -14.95 8.18 -4.76
N HIS A 569 -14.40 7.95 -3.58
CA HIS A 569 -13.03 7.49 -3.40
C HIS A 569 -12.82 6.02 -3.81
N VAL A 570 -13.88 5.29 -4.09
CA VAL A 570 -13.81 3.93 -4.62
C VAL A 570 -13.33 3.97 -6.07
N VAL A 571 -12.11 3.46 -6.28
CA VAL A 571 -11.45 3.38 -7.59
C VAL A 571 -10.89 1.98 -7.75
N GLN A 572 -10.97 1.41 -8.93
CA GLN A 572 -10.39 0.10 -9.25
C GLN A 572 -8.88 0.08 -8.97
N LYS A 573 -8.43 -0.97 -8.30
CA LYS A 573 -7.01 -1.28 -8.03
C LYS A 573 -6.55 -2.58 -8.70
N GLY A 574 -7.48 -3.40 -9.10
CA GLY A 574 -7.28 -4.63 -9.85
C GLY A 574 -8.62 -5.26 -10.19
N SER A 575 -8.63 -6.05 -11.24
CA SER A 575 -9.78 -6.84 -11.67
C SER A 575 -9.31 -8.19 -12.19
N LEU A 576 -10.13 -9.22 -12.00
CA LEU A 576 -10.02 -10.48 -12.69
C LEU A 576 -11.42 -10.96 -12.99
N VAL A 577 -11.68 -11.24 -14.27
CA VAL A 577 -12.97 -11.69 -14.75
C VAL A 577 -12.74 -12.95 -15.56
N ASP A 578 -13.24 -14.06 -15.04
CA ASP A 578 -13.23 -15.37 -15.70
C ASP A 578 -14.65 -15.94 -15.86
N SER A 579 -14.78 -17.18 -16.35
CA SER A 579 -16.07 -17.83 -16.56
C SER A 579 -16.78 -18.25 -15.26
N GLU A 580 -16.05 -18.39 -14.16
CA GLU A 580 -16.58 -18.86 -12.89
C GLU A 580 -17.03 -17.71 -12.00
N LYS A 581 -16.22 -16.60 -11.96
CA LYS A 581 -16.42 -15.47 -11.05
C LYS A 581 -15.84 -14.18 -11.58
N LEU A 582 -16.21 -13.10 -10.94
CA LEU A 582 -15.53 -11.83 -10.98
C LEU A 582 -14.83 -11.54 -9.66
N ARG A 583 -13.66 -10.89 -9.74
CA ARG A 583 -12.90 -10.38 -8.61
C ARG A 583 -12.61 -8.91 -8.85
N PHE A 584 -12.98 -8.08 -7.92
CA PHE A 584 -12.79 -6.64 -8.02
C PHE A 584 -12.09 -6.09 -6.79
N ASP A 585 -10.91 -5.53 -7.00
CA ASP A 585 -10.08 -4.90 -5.98
C ASP A 585 -10.25 -3.39 -6.08
N PHE A 586 -10.58 -2.73 -4.98
CA PHE A 586 -10.91 -1.30 -4.97
C PHE A 586 -10.36 -0.58 -3.74
N SER A 587 -10.18 0.72 -3.89
CA SER A 587 -9.72 1.59 -2.80
C SER A 587 -10.82 1.80 -1.77
N HIS A 588 -10.60 1.27 -0.56
CA HIS A 588 -11.43 1.52 0.62
C HIS A 588 -10.67 1.14 1.89
N THR A 589 -10.78 1.99 2.94
CA THR A 589 -9.94 1.85 4.14
C THR A 589 -10.51 0.96 5.23
N GLN A 590 -11.82 0.67 5.17
CA GLN A 590 -12.53 -0.12 6.19
C GLN A 590 -13.09 -1.40 5.59
N ALA A 591 -13.41 -2.39 6.44
CA ALA A 591 -14.17 -3.55 5.99
C ALA A 591 -15.58 -3.10 5.56
N VAL A 592 -16.05 -3.60 4.42
CA VAL A 592 -17.41 -3.34 3.95
C VAL A 592 -18.38 -4.15 4.80
N SER A 593 -19.33 -3.50 5.43
CA SER A 593 -20.30 -4.17 6.30
C SER A 593 -21.27 -5.04 5.51
N ALA A 594 -21.82 -6.05 6.18
CA ALA A 594 -22.82 -6.92 5.55
C ALA A 594 -24.10 -6.16 5.08
N GLU A 595 -24.37 -4.99 5.67
CA GLU A 595 -25.46 -4.12 5.24
C GLU A 595 -25.10 -3.38 3.93
N GLU A 596 -23.90 -2.84 3.82
CA GLU A 596 -23.38 -2.18 2.62
C GLU A 596 -23.29 -3.18 1.45
N ILE A 597 -22.76 -4.39 1.70
CA ILE A 597 -22.73 -5.47 0.68
C ILE A 597 -24.13 -5.76 0.15
N ARG A 598 -25.10 -5.93 1.05
CA ARG A 598 -26.50 -6.18 0.62
C ARG A 598 -27.06 -5.01 -0.20
N LYS A 599 -26.71 -3.77 0.16
CA LYS A 599 -27.16 -2.59 -0.57
C LYS A 599 -26.55 -2.55 -1.97
N VAL A 600 -25.26 -2.85 -2.11
CA VAL A 600 -24.59 -2.99 -3.41
C VAL A 600 -25.25 -4.08 -4.26
N GLU A 601 -25.44 -5.29 -3.70
CA GLU A 601 -26.14 -6.38 -4.42
C GLU A 601 -27.55 -5.98 -4.88
N GLN A 602 -28.31 -5.32 -4.03
CA GLN A 602 -29.67 -4.87 -4.35
C GLN A 602 -29.66 -3.82 -5.49
N MET A 603 -28.73 -2.88 -5.48
CA MET A 603 -28.59 -1.88 -6.52
C MET A 603 -28.25 -2.52 -7.86
N VAL A 604 -27.23 -3.39 -7.89
CA VAL A 604 -26.83 -4.09 -9.12
C VAL A 604 -27.97 -4.97 -9.65
N ASN A 605 -28.60 -5.76 -8.79
CA ASN A 605 -29.72 -6.61 -9.21
C ASN A 605 -30.94 -5.79 -9.68
N SER A 606 -31.14 -4.58 -9.14
CA SER A 606 -32.17 -3.66 -9.66
C SER A 606 -31.88 -3.21 -11.09
N GLU A 607 -30.61 -2.88 -11.42
CA GLU A 607 -30.21 -2.54 -12.78
C GLU A 607 -30.28 -3.73 -13.74
N ILE A 608 -29.95 -4.93 -13.26
CA ILE A 608 -30.14 -6.19 -14.00
C ILE A 608 -31.62 -6.36 -14.36
N LEU A 609 -32.53 -6.21 -13.40
CA LEU A 609 -33.99 -6.35 -13.60
C LEU A 609 -34.59 -5.28 -14.51
N ARG A 610 -33.97 -4.09 -14.63
CA ARG A 610 -34.39 -3.06 -15.60
C ARG A 610 -34.20 -3.52 -17.04
N ASN A 611 -33.32 -4.45 -17.31
CA ASN A 611 -33.06 -5.04 -18.61
C ASN A 611 -32.82 -4.00 -19.71
N THR A 612 -31.98 -3.02 -19.41
CA THR A 612 -31.61 -1.97 -20.37
C THR A 612 -30.56 -2.49 -21.36
N GLU A 613 -30.53 -1.92 -22.55
CA GLU A 613 -29.51 -2.19 -23.54
C GLU A 613 -28.13 -1.69 -23.04
N ILE A 614 -27.08 -2.45 -23.30
CA ILE A 614 -25.71 -2.06 -23.05
C ILE A 614 -25.16 -1.49 -24.35
N THR A 615 -24.84 -0.19 -24.35
CA THR A 615 -24.42 0.51 -25.56
C THR A 615 -22.92 0.81 -25.52
N THR A 616 -22.33 0.74 -26.71
CA THR A 616 -20.92 1.05 -26.90
C THR A 616 -20.79 2.14 -27.95
N GLN A 617 -19.93 3.15 -27.67
CA GLN A 617 -19.66 4.24 -28.62
C GLN A 617 -18.15 4.48 -28.70
N LEU A 618 -17.63 4.66 -29.90
CA LEU A 618 -16.26 5.11 -30.14
C LEU A 618 -16.27 6.64 -30.20
N MET A 619 -15.44 7.28 -29.42
CA MET A 619 -15.31 8.73 -29.39
C MET A 619 -13.93 9.17 -28.92
N SER A 620 -13.59 10.47 -29.15
CA SER A 620 -12.34 11.00 -28.61
C SER A 620 -12.35 11.04 -27.08
N MET A 621 -11.16 10.95 -26.45
CA MET A 621 -10.99 10.99 -24.99
C MET A 621 -11.66 12.23 -24.36
N ASP A 622 -11.61 13.40 -25.02
CA ASP A 622 -12.23 14.62 -24.50
C ASP A 622 -13.75 14.52 -24.45
N LYS A 623 -14.37 13.98 -25.50
CA LYS A 623 -15.83 13.73 -25.52
C LYS A 623 -16.25 12.68 -24.50
N ALA A 624 -15.40 11.66 -24.27
CA ALA A 624 -15.64 10.66 -23.25
C ALA A 624 -15.66 11.28 -21.85
N LYS A 625 -14.73 12.19 -21.54
CA LYS A 625 -14.69 12.95 -20.29
C LYS A 625 -15.91 13.88 -20.14
N GLU A 626 -16.33 14.57 -21.22
CA GLU A 626 -17.54 15.40 -21.22
C GLU A 626 -18.81 14.58 -20.97
N ALA A 627 -18.85 13.35 -21.49
CA ALA A 627 -19.95 12.40 -21.24
C ALA A 627 -19.93 11.80 -19.83
N GLY A 628 -18.95 12.15 -18.99
CA GLY A 628 -18.80 11.64 -17.63
C GLY A 628 -18.20 10.23 -17.56
N ALA A 629 -17.57 9.74 -18.64
CA ALA A 629 -16.98 8.43 -18.67
C ALA A 629 -15.81 8.34 -17.68
N MET A 630 -15.83 7.29 -16.87
CA MET A 630 -14.76 7.00 -15.92
C MET A 630 -13.59 6.35 -16.65
N ALA A 631 -12.43 7.00 -16.60
CA ALA A 631 -11.17 6.46 -17.07
C ALA A 631 -10.40 5.81 -15.91
N LEU A 632 -9.87 4.61 -16.09
CA LEU A 632 -9.03 3.96 -15.10
C LEU A 632 -7.67 4.65 -15.05
N PHE A 633 -7.20 4.98 -13.85
CA PHE A 633 -5.92 5.62 -13.63
C PHE A 633 -4.77 4.65 -13.97
N GLY A 634 -3.90 5.07 -14.92
CA GLY A 634 -2.67 4.33 -15.26
C GLY A 634 -2.75 3.48 -16.53
N GLU A 635 -3.87 3.42 -17.20
CA GLU A 635 -3.97 2.82 -18.54
C GLU A 635 -3.64 3.87 -19.61
N LYS A 636 -2.91 3.40 -20.65
CA LYS A 636 -2.71 4.20 -21.86
C LYS A 636 -3.90 4.01 -22.76
N TYR A 637 -4.55 5.11 -23.11
CA TYR A 637 -5.66 5.12 -24.04
C TYR A 637 -5.23 5.77 -25.35
N ASP A 638 -5.71 5.24 -26.46
CA ASP A 638 -5.56 5.85 -27.78
C ASP A 638 -6.40 7.14 -27.87
N ASP A 639 -6.19 7.91 -28.94
CA ASP A 639 -6.97 9.13 -29.21
C ASP A 639 -8.48 8.85 -29.35
N GLU A 640 -8.85 7.66 -29.80
CA GLU A 640 -10.21 7.15 -29.90
C GLU A 640 -10.44 6.03 -28.88
N VAL A 641 -11.43 6.22 -28.00
CA VAL A 641 -11.72 5.32 -26.88
C VAL A 641 -13.12 4.72 -26.99
N ARG A 642 -13.26 3.48 -26.49
CA ARG A 642 -14.52 2.75 -26.44
C ARG A 642 -15.23 3.05 -25.11
N VAL A 643 -16.32 3.82 -25.17
CA VAL A 643 -17.18 4.18 -24.04
C VAL A 643 -18.34 3.21 -23.95
N LEU A 644 -18.51 2.60 -22.80
CA LEU A 644 -19.53 1.63 -22.47
C LEU A 644 -20.54 2.25 -21.52
N SER A 645 -21.86 2.21 -21.86
CA SER A 645 -22.94 2.68 -20.99
C SER A 645 -23.88 1.53 -20.62
N MET A 646 -24.13 1.38 -19.32
CA MET A 646 -24.99 0.34 -18.73
C MET A 646 -26.00 0.96 -17.77
N GLY A 647 -27.21 0.44 -17.76
CA GLY A 647 -28.28 0.95 -16.90
C GLY A 647 -28.73 2.37 -17.31
N GLY A 648 -28.59 2.74 -18.58
CA GLY A 648 -28.65 4.13 -19.02
C GLY A 648 -27.43 4.89 -18.55
N ASP A 649 -27.61 5.88 -17.68
CA ASP A 649 -26.51 6.68 -17.12
C ASP A 649 -25.98 6.12 -15.77
N PHE A 650 -26.34 4.88 -15.40
CA PHE A 650 -25.93 4.31 -14.11
C PHE A 650 -24.42 4.04 -14.05
N SER A 651 -23.84 3.41 -15.09
CA SER A 651 -22.41 3.21 -15.25
C SER A 651 -21.98 3.62 -16.65
N ILE A 652 -21.01 4.56 -16.73
CA ILE A 652 -20.38 5.00 -17.98
C ILE A 652 -18.89 4.90 -17.80
N GLU A 653 -18.24 3.93 -18.48
CA GLU A 653 -16.83 3.62 -18.27
C GLU A 653 -16.09 3.36 -19.60
N LEU A 654 -14.77 3.58 -19.61
CA LEU A 654 -13.91 3.19 -20.72
C LEU A 654 -13.60 1.69 -20.58
N CYS A 655 -13.97 0.87 -21.55
CA CYS A 655 -13.70 -0.56 -21.50
C CYS A 655 -13.57 -1.19 -22.90
N GLY A 656 -12.45 -1.94 -23.09
CA GLY A 656 -12.17 -2.74 -24.29
C GLY A 656 -12.61 -4.20 -24.20
N GLY A 657 -13.23 -4.63 -23.10
CA GLY A 657 -13.63 -6.02 -22.89
C GLY A 657 -14.91 -6.44 -23.64
N THR A 658 -15.29 -7.72 -23.45
CA THR A 658 -16.54 -8.27 -23.99
C THR A 658 -17.67 -8.20 -22.97
N HIS A 659 -18.87 -7.86 -23.40
CA HIS A 659 -20.01 -7.60 -22.53
C HIS A 659 -21.31 -8.27 -22.98
N ALA A 660 -22.26 -8.38 -22.07
CA ALA A 660 -23.64 -8.75 -22.36
C ALA A 660 -24.30 -7.71 -23.28
N GLN A 661 -25.32 -8.10 -23.99
CA GLN A 661 -26.08 -7.18 -24.84
C GLN A 661 -27.07 -6.31 -24.03
N ARG A 662 -27.61 -6.88 -22.98
CA ARG A 662 -28.55 -6.24 -22.07
C ARG A 662 -28.19 -6.51 -20.61
N THR A 663 -28.49 -5.60 -19.72
CA THR A 663 -28.24 -5.83 -18.27
C THR A 663 -29.02 -7.05 -17.75
N GLY A 664 -30.19 -7.34 -18.31
CA GLY A 664 -31.00 -8.54 -17.94
C GLY A 664 -30.35 -9.88 -18.26
N ASP A 665 -29.45 -9.92 -19.27
CA ASP A 665 -28.73 -11.16 -19.63
C ASP A 665 -27.86 -11.67 -18.47
N ILE A 666 -27.39 -10.77 -17.58
CA ILE A 666 -26.61 -11.10 -16.39
C ILE A 666 -27.38 -12.04 -15.45
N GLY A 667 -28.72 -11.91 -15.44
CA GLY A 667 -29.62 -12.71 -14.64
C GLY A 667 -29.63 -12.37 -13.16
N LEU A 668 -28.58 -12.69 -12.43
CA LEU A 668 -28.43 -12.43 -11.00
C LEU A 668 -26.94 -12.23 -10.66
N ILE A 669 -26.64 -11.30 -9.75
CA ILE A 669 -25.32 -11.22 -9.12
C ILE A 669 -25.40 -11.60 -7.64
N LYS A 670 -24.40 -12.34 -7.15
CA LYS A 670 -24.21 -12.63 -5.74
C LYS A 670 -22.76 -12.39 -5.31
N ILE A 671 -22.55 -11.50 -4.34
CA ILE A 671 -21.23 -11.30 -3.74
C ILE A 671 -20.96 -12.46 -2.78
N THR A 672 -19.91 -13.21 -3.02
CA THR A 672 -19.56 -14.43 -2.28
C THR A 672 -18.56 -14.16 -1.16
N SER A 673 -17.67 -13.18 -1.34
CA SER A 673 -16.67 -12.82 -0.33
C SER A 673 -16.34 -11.32 -0.35
N GLU A 674 -15.89 -10.83 0.80
CA GLU A 674 -15.30 -9.53 0.98
C GLU A 674 -14.06 -9.66 1.88
N SER A 675 -12.90 -9.12 1.46
CA SER A 675 -11.65 -9.28 2.20
C SER A 675 -10.71 -8.10 1.99
N SER A 676 -9.66 -8.01 2.85
CA SER A 676 -8.56 -7.06 2.65
C SER A 676 -7.45 -7.71 1.83
N VAL A 677 -6.97 -7.02 0.81
CA VAL A 677 -5.83 -7.46 -0.01
C VAL A 677 -4.56 -6.76 0.44
N ALA A 678 -4.68 -5.44 0.64
CA ALA A 678 -3.60 -4.59 1.10
C ALA A 678 -4.18 -3.44 1.95
N SER A 679 -3.32 -2.65 2.55
CA SER A 679 -3.78 -1.47 3.27
C SER A 679 -4.48 -0.50 2.31
N GLY A 680 -5.71 -0.15 2.63
CA GLY A 680 -6.54 0.72 1.80
C GLY A 680 -7.10 0.06 0.53
N VAL A 681 -6.93 -1.25 0.35
CA VAL A 681 -7.48 -2.01 -0.78
C VAL A 681 -8.35 -3.15 -0.28
N ARG A 682 -9.60 -3.13 -0.69
CA ARG A 682 -10.59 -4.19 -0.42
C ARG A 682 -10.86 -4.99 -1.68
N ARG A 683 -11.22 -6.23 -1.51
CA ARG A 683 -11.59 -7.17 -2.58
C ARG A 683 -12.99 -7.65 -2.36
N ILE A 684 -13.81 -7.63 -3.41
CA ILE A 684 -15.02 -8.44 -3.48
C ILE A 684 -14.83 -9.53 -4.53
N GLU A 685 -15.41 -10.70 -4.29
CA GLU A 685 -15.63 -11.73 -5.28
C GLU A 685 -17.14 -11.93 -5.45
N ALA A 686 -17.58 -12.10 -6.67
CA ALA A 686 -18.97 -12.31 -6.96
C ALA A 686 -19.15 -13.29 -8.13
N VAL A 687 -20.33 -13.86 -8.24
CA VAL A 687 -20.75 -14.78 -9.29
C VAL A 687 -22.04 -14.27 -9.94
N THR A 688 -22.24 -14.58 -11.23
CA THR A 688 -23.42 -14.14 -11.99
C THR A 688 -24.14 -15.30 -12.67
N GLY A 689 -25.34 -15.05 -13.16
CA GLY A 689 -26.11 -15.97 -13.98
C GLY A 689 -26.26 -17.36 -13.37
N PRO A 690 -25.97 -18.44 -14.14
CA PRO A 690 -26.06 -19.81 -13.65
C PRO A 690 -25.24 -20.10 -12.40
N ALA A 691 -24.01 -19.52 -12.31
CA ALA A 691 -23.15 -19.71 -11.15
C ALA A 691 -23.73 -19.07 -9.88
N ALA A 692 -24.37 -17.90 -9.99
CA ALA A 692 -25.07 -17.27 -8.86
C ALA A 692 -26.28 -18.08 -8.40
N LEU A 693 -27.01 -18.67 -9.34
CA LEU A 693 -28.14 -19.56 -9.02
C LEU A 693 -27.64 -20.82 -8.27
N ALA A 694 -26.61 -21.47 -8.80
CA ALA A 694 -26.01 -22.66 -8.16
C ALA A 694 -25.50 -22.34 -6.74
N TYR A 695 -24.88 -21.17 -6.54
CA TYR A 695 -24.44 -20.71 -5.21
C TYR A 695 -25.60 -20.54 -4.23
N CYS A 696 -26.74 -20.00 -4.68
CA CYS A 696 -27.95 -19.87 -3.87
C CYS A 696 -28.54 -21.23 -3.53
N GLU A 697 -28.61 -22.17 -4.49
CA GLU A 697 -29.07 -23.54 -4.29
C GLU A 697 -28.20 -24.30 -3.28
N GLN A 698 -26.88 -24.25 -3.44
CA GLN A 698 -25.92 -24.86 -2.51
C GLN A 698 -26.08 -24.32 -1.07
N THR A 699 -26.30 -23.00 -0.96
CA THR A 699 -26.53 -22.35 0.34
C THR A 699 -27.83 -22.86 0.96
N GLN A 700 -28.87 -23.00 0.15
CA GLN A 700 -30.16 -23.54 0.58
C GLN A 700 -30.02 -24.99 1.03
N ASP A 701 -29.36 -25.85 0.24
CA ASP A 701 -29.11 -27.25 0.55
C ASP A 701 -28.35 -27.40 1.88
N THR A 702 -27.34 -26.58 2.10
CA THR A 702 -26.58 -26.55 3.37
C THR A 702 -27.50 -26.26 4.57
N VAL A 703 -28.41 -25.29 4.44
CA VAL A 703 -29.38 -24.99 5.50
C VAL A 703 -30.38 -26.14 5.69
N GLU A 704 -30.77 -26.80 4.60
CA GLU A 704 -31.64 -28.01 4.66
C GLU A 704 -30.98 -29.17 5.38
N GLU A 705 -29.72 -29.42 5.07
CA GLU A 705 -28.91 -30.46 5.73
C GLU A 705 -28.77 -30.21 7.23
N VAL A 706 -28.43 -28.98 7.61
CA VAL A 706 -28.34 -28.59 9.03
C VAL A 706 -29.69 -28.74 9.72
N ALA A 707 -30.80 -28.37 9.06
CA ALA A 707 -32.17 -28.57 9.59
C ALA A 707 -32.48 -30.04 9.79
N ALA A 708 -32.11 -30.92 8.86
CA ALA A 708 -32.29 -32.36 8.94
C ALA A 708 -31.47 -32.97 10.11
N ILE A 709 -30.17 -32.61 10.22
CA ILE A 709 -29.31 -33.06 11.34
C ILE A 709 -29.91 -32.62 12.69
N ALA A 710 -30.33 -31.36 12.76
CA ALA A 710 -30.92 -30.76 13.98
C ALA A 710 -32.38 -31.24 14.24
N ARG A 711 -33.01 -31.95 13.29
CA ARG A 711 -34.39 -32.42 13.31
C ARG A 711 -35.41 -31.31 13.57
N VAL A 712 -35.27 -30.20 12.88
CA VAL A 712 -36.18 -29.03 12.99
C VAL A 712 -36.55 -28.52 11.60
N ALA A 713 -37.59 -27.69 11.50
CA ALA A 713 -37.88 -26.94 10.28
C ALA A 713 -36.82 -25.86 10.01
N LYS A 714 -36.56 -25.52 8.73
CA LYS A 714 -35.53 -24.54 8.29
C LYS A 714 -35.56 -23.22 9.09
N ASN A 715 -36.75 -22.70 9.32
CA ASN A 715 -36.92 -21.42 10.05
C ASN A 715 -36.57 -21.49 11.54
N LYS A 716 -36.37 -22.70 12.10
CA LYS A 716 -36.00 -22.94 13.50
C LYS A 716 -34.56 -23.38 13.71
N VAL A 717 -33.76 -23.45 12.64
CA VAL A 717 -32.36 -23.90 12.70
C VAL A 717 -31.53 -23.01 13.63
N ILE A 718 -31.63 -21.69 13.51
CA ILE A 718 -30.88 -20.74 14.34
C ILE A 718 -31.22 -20.90 15.83
N GLU A 719 -32.52 -21.04 16.14
CA GLU A 719 -32.99 -21.25 17.51
C GLU A 719 -32.43 -22.53 18.09
N LYS A 720 -32.50 -23.63 17.30
CA LYS A 720 -31.99 -24.93 17.72
C LYS A 720 -30.48 -24.95 17.93
N VAL A 721 -29.72 -24.36 17.04
CA VAL A 721 -28.26 -24.24 17.18
C VAL A 721 -27.89 -23.45 18.43
N ARG A 722 -28.57 -22.32 18.72
CA ARG A 722 -28.38 -21.57 19.98
C ARG A 722 -28.66 -22.45 21.19
N GLN A 723 -29.77 -23.17 21.17
CA GLN A 723 -30.15 -24.10 22.26
C GLN A 723 -29.06 -25.15 22.48
N VAL A 724 -28.55 -25.80 21.41
CA VAL A 724 -27.50 -26.82 21.51
C VAL A 724 -26.20 -26.23 22.10
N VAL A 725 -25.81 -25.03 21.70
CA VAL A 725 -24.63 -24.35 22.26
C VAL A 725 -24.82 -24.03 23.75
N GLU A 726 -25.99 -23.56 24.14
CA GLU A 726 -26.30 -23.26 25.55
C GLU A 726 -26.35 -24.54 26.37
N ASP A 727 -27.02 -25.60 25.86
CA ASP A 727 -27.06 -26.90 26.52
C ASP A 727 -25.66 -27.51 26.70
N ASN A 728 -24.80 -27.39 25.68
CA ASN A 728 -23.41 -27.86 25.77
C ASN A 728 -22.64 -27.12 26.88
N ARG A 729 -22.74 -25.79 26.95
CA ARG A 729 -22.13 -24.98 28.02
C ARG A 729 -22.65 -25.36 29.41
N ARG A 730 -23.98 -25.62 29.52
CA ARG A 730 -24.60 -26.06 30.79
C ARG A 730 -24.06 -27.42 31.19
N LEU A 731 -24.07 -28.41 30.27
CA LEU A 731 -23.56 -29.76 30.52
C LEU A 731 -22.11 -29.79 30.90
N GLN A 732 -21.25 -28.97 30.28
CA GLN A 732 -19.85 -28.83 30.65
C GLN A 732 -19.70 -28.33 32.09
N LYS A 733 -20.51 -27.33 32.47
CA LYS A 733 -20.49 -26.79 33.84
C LYS A 733 -21.02 -27.81 34.88
N GLU A 734 -22.05 -28.57 34.53
CA GLU A 734 -22.58 -29.65 35.38
C GLU A 734 -21.56 -30.77 35.54
N LEU A 735 -20.87 -31.13 34.45
CA LEU A 735 -19.80 -32.14 34.47
C LEU A 735 -18.63 -31.71 35.41
N GLU A 736 -18.21 -30.47 35.32
CA GLU A 736 -17.20 -29.93 36.25
C GLU A 736 -17.68 -29.96 37.70
N GLN A 737 -18.95 -29.57 37.97
CA GLN A 737 -19.51 -29.61 39.31
C GLN A 737 -19.62 -31.03 39.85
N LEU A 738 -20.01 -31.99 39.02
CA LEU A 738 -20.09 -33.41 39.38
C LEU A 738 -18.68 -33.98 39.66
N LYS A 739 -17.69 -33.67 38.83
CA LYS A 739 -16.31 -34.07 39.07
C LYS A 739 -15.78 -33.50 40.41
N GLN A 740 -16.10 -32.22 40.70
CA GLN A 740 -15.69 -31.58 41.94
C GLN A 740 -16.41 -32.17 43.19
N LYS A 741 -17.69 -32.56 43.05
CA LYS A 741 -18.44 -33.26 44.12
C LYS A 741 -17.88 -34.67 44.38
N LEU A 742 -17.56 -35.42 43.34
CA LEU A 742 -16.93 -36.74 43.42
C LEU A 742 -15.53 -36.64 44.12
N ALA A 743 -14.72 -35.66 43.72
CA ALA A 743 -13.43 -35.43 44.32
C ALA A 743 -13.52 -35.05 45.82
N ASN A 744 -14.53 -34.23 46.19
CA ASN A 744 -14.77 -33.88 47.58
C ASN A 744 -15.33 -35.03 48.42
N ALA A 745 -16.16 -35.91 47.87
CA ALA A 745 -16.68 -37.10 48.54
C ALA A 745 -15.56 -38.13 48.81
N SER A 746 -14.65 -38.32 47.85
CA SER A 746 -13.46 -39.16 48.01
C SER A 746 -12.49 -38.66 49.07
N GLY A 747 -12.45 -37.36 49.35
CA GLY A 747 -11.57 -36.69 50.33
C GLY A 747 -11.87 -37.05 51.81
N SER A 748 -13.11 -37.53 52.12
CA SER A 748 -13.47 -37.99 53.47
C SER A 748 -13.08 -39.44 53.73
N ASP A 749 -13.06 -40.24 52.72
CA ASP A 749 -12.70 -41.68 52.82
C ASP A 749 -11.20 -41.97 52.78
N ILE A 750 -10.48 -41.03 52.18
CA ILE A 750 -9.01 -41.16 51.99
C ILE A 750 -8.28 -41.20 53.37
N MET A 751 -8.77 -40.49 54.39
CA MET A 751 -8.16 -40.50 55.71
C MET A 751 -8.18 -41.86 56.39
N SER A 752 -9.07 -42.77 56.01
CA SER A 752 -9.11 -44.14 56.52
C SER A 752 -7.85 -45.01 56.10
N ALA A 753 -7.19 -44.62 55.02
CA ALA A 753 -5.98 -45.27 54.55
C ALA A 753 -4.68 -44.77 55.25
N THR A 754 -4.80 -43.96 56.29
CA THR A 754 -3.63 -43.46 57.02
C THR A 754 -2.98 -44.54 57.88
N GLN A 755 -1.68 -44.74 57.75
CA GLN A 755 -0.85 -45.66 58.56
C GLN A 755 0.01 -44.84 59.52
N GLU A 756 0.37 -45.44 60.64
CA GLU A 756 1.30 -44.82 61.60
C GLU A 756 2.70 -45.46 61.51
N VAL A 757 3.72 -44.65 61.20
CA VAL A 757 5.10 -45.09 61.08
C VAL A 757 5.96 -44.24 62.01
N LYS A 758 6.57 -44.83 63.01
CA LYS A 758 7.42 -44.11 64.04
C LYS A 758 6.75 -42.87 64.66
N GLY A 759 5.44 -42.94 64.91
CA GLY A 759 4.67 -41.83 65.50
C GLY A 759 4.29 -40.71 64.52
N ILE A 760 4.38 -40.98 63.24
CA ILE A 760 4.00 -40.06 62.14
C ILE A 760 2.92 -40.70 61.30
N LYS A 761 1.90 -39.90 60.92
CA LYS A 761 0.83 -40.34 60.02
C LYS A 761 1.31 -40.33 58.58
N VAL A 762 1.23 -41.48 57.91
CA VAL A 762 1.59 -41.65 56.49
C VAL A 762 0.35 -42.04 55.73
N LEU A 763 -0.01 -41.20 54.71
CA LEU A 763 -1.13 -41.46 53.82
C LEU A 763 -0.57 -41.63 52.41
N SER A 764 -0.82 -42.76 51.78
CA SER A 764 -0.44 -43.03 50.41
C SER A 764 -1.59 -43.75 49.72
N THR A 765 -2.22 -43.06 48.75
CA THR A 765 -3.44 -43.58 48.11
C THR A 765 -3.74 -42.96 46.74
N ILE A 766 -4.58 -43.70 45.98
CA ILE A 766 -5.16 -43.24 44.74
C ILE A 766 -6.46 -42.50 45.05
N VAL A 767 -6.63 -41.33 44.45
CA VAL A 767 -7.85 -40.52 44.56
C VAL A 767 -8.67 -40.75 43.28
N GLU A 768 -9.68 -41.55 43.38
CA GLU A 768 -10.52 -41.88 42.25
C GLU A 768 -11.36 -40.71 41.75
N GLY A 769 -11.41 -40.50 40.44
CA GLY A 769 -12.20 -39.39 39.82
C GLY A 769 -11.66 -37.98 39.98
N ALA A 770 -10.46 -37.83 40.58
CA ALA A 770 -9.76 -36.53 40.65
C ALA A 770 -8.94 -36.27 39.40
N ASP A 771 -8.91 -35.01 38.96
CA ASP A 771 -7.96 -34.45 38.01
C ASP A 771 -6.80 -33.73 38.74
N ALA A 772 -5.80 -33.24 37.99
CA ALA A 772 -4.64 -32.56 38.58
C ALA A 772 -5.02 -31.33 39.45
N LYS A 773 -6.08 -30.61 39.11
CA LYS A 773 -6.57 -29.43 39.84
C LYS A 773 -7.30 -29.82 41.12
N SER A 774 -8.17 -30.83 41.06
CA SER A 774 -8.91 -31.37 42.21
C SER A 774 -7.95 -32.05 43.17
N LEU A 775 -6.92 -32.79 42.69
CA LEU A 775 -5.91 -33.45 43.50
C LEU A 775 -5.14 -32.48 44.39
N LYS A 776 -4.82 -31.28 43.87
CA LYS A 776 -4.20 -30.22 44.66
C LYS A 776 -5.09 -29.74 45.81
N THR A 777 -6.38 -29.55 45.53
CA THR A 777 -7.37 -29.13 46.53
C THR A 777 -7.54 -30.16 47.63
N ILE A 778 -7.57 -31.45 47.24
CA ILE A 778 -7.63 -32.59 48.21
C ILE A 778 -6.34 -32.65 49.00
N ALA A 779 -5.15 -32.46 48.41
CA ALA A 779 -3.88 -32.40 49.11
C ALA A 779 -3.85 -31.29 50.18
N ASP A 780 -4.43 -30.09 49.90
CA ASP A 780 -4.53 -29.01 50.86
C ASP A 780 -5.51 -29.36 52.03
N GLN A 781 -6.59 -30.07 51.74
CA GLN A 781 -7.52 -30.59 52.75
C GLN A 781 -6.90 -31.70 53.61
N VAL A 782 -6.19 -32.66 53.02
CA VAL A 782 -5.46 -33.72 53.73
C VAL A 782 -4.39 -33.08 54.65
N ARG A 783 -3.64 -32.10 54.12
CA ARG A 783 -2.63 -31.37 54.92
C ARG A 783 -3.23 -30.68 56.13
N SER A 784 -4.43 -30.11 56.03
CA SER A 784 -5.14 -29.43 57.18
C SER A 784 -5.62 -30.41 58.25
N LYS A 785 -5.78 -31.70 57.92
CA LYS A 785 -6.30 -32.76 58.80
C LYS A 785 -5.19 -33.61 59.45
N ILE A 786 -3.95 -33.52 58.98
CA ILE A 786 -2.78 -34.26 59.49
C ILE A 786 -1.91 -33.27 60.26
N ASP A 787 -1.87 -33.39 61.62
CA ASP A 787 -1.03 -32.54 62.47
C ASP A 787 0.47 -32.80 62.32
N LYS A 788 0.82 -34.08 62.16
CA LYS A 788 2.24 -34.54 61.96
C LYS A 788 2.22 -35.75 61.01
N GLY A 789 2.64 -35.52 59.73
CA GLY A 789 2.58 -36.60 58.75
C GLY A 789 3.12 -36.25 57.40
N VAL A 790 3.14 -37.28 56.56
CA VAL A 790 3.51 -37.27 55.15
C VAL A 790 2.35 -37.86 54.35
N PHE A 791 2.06 -37.29 53.18
CA PHE A 791 1.06 -37.87 52.31
C PHE A 791 1.54 -37.88 50.86
N PHE A 792 1.10 -38.90 50.12
CA PHE A 792 1.29 -39.06 48.68
C PHE A 792 -0.02 -39.43 48.03
N LEU A 793 -0.51 -38.56 47.17
CA LEU A 793 -1.80 -38.71 46.50
C LEU A 793 -1.61 -38.84 44.99
N VAL A 794 -2.37 -39.74 44.38
CA VAL A 794 -2.32 -39.99 42.94
C VAL A 794 -3.70 -39.87 42.35
N ALA A 795 -3.84 -39.12 41.25
CA ALA A 795 -5.03 -39.08 40.43
C ALA A 795 -4.73 -39.71 39.06
N LYS A 796 -5.52 -40.69 38.64
CA LYS A 796 -5.40 -41.35 37.34
C LYS A 796 -6.28 -40.67 36.30
N GLU A 797 -5.70 -40.38 35.15
CA GLU A 797 -6.41 -39.91 33.96
C GLU A 797 -5.96 -40.73 32.73
N GLY A 798 -6.72 -41.80 32.42
CA GLY A 798 -6.31 -42.77 31.39
C GLY A 798 -4.91 -43.37 31.68
N ASP A 799 -3.98 -43.27 30.75
CA ASP A 799 -2.62 -43.80 30.85
C ASP A 799 -1.66 -42.89 31.61
N LYS A 800 -2.14 -41.76 32.15
CA LYS A 800 -1.30 -40.80 32.91
C LYS A 800 -1.80 -40.63 34.33
N ALA A 801 -0.90 -40.29 35.23
CA ALA A 801 -1.26 -39.95 36.61
C ALA A 801 -0.64 -38.61 37.03
N SER A 802 -1.43 -37.81 37.72
CA SER A 802 -0.98 -36.63 38.44
C SER A 802 -0.63 -37.03 39.88
N LEU A 803 0.51 -36.55 40.37
CA LEU A 803 1.10 -36.90 41.63
C LEU A 803 1.20 -35.68 42.55
N VAL A 804 0.87 -35.80 43.83
CA VAL A 804 1.07 -34.77 44.84
C VAL A 804 1.69 -35.39 46.09
N ALA A 805 2.86 -34.91 46.54
CA ALA A 805 3.48 -35.27 47.81
C ALA A 805 3.38 -34.08 48.77
N GLY A 806 3.11 -34.35 50.04
CA GLY A 806 3.12 -33.32 51.05
C GLY A 806 3.74 -33.79 52.36
N VAL A 807 4.38 -32.84 53.07
CA VAL A 807 5.02 -33.03 54.36
C VAL A 807 4.57 -31.89 55.29
N THR A 808 4.11 -32.22 56.48
CA THR A 808 3.70 -31.17 57.42
C THR A 808 4.88 -30.31 57.87
N ASN A 809 4.70 -29.06 58.16
CA ASN A 809 5.75 -28.06 58.38
C ASN A 809 6.71 -28.44 59.55
N ASN A 810 6.21 -29.14 60.54
CA ASN A 810 7.00 -29.60 61.69
C ASN A 810 7.95 -30.79 61.36
N LEU A 811 7.87 -31.34 60.14
CA LEU A 811 8.73 -32.43 59.64
C LEU A 811 9.63 -32.00 58.50
N THR A 812 9.48 -30.80 57.96
CA THR A 812 10.23 -30.34 56.74
C THR A 812 11.75 -30.17 56.99
N SER A 813 12.20 -30.14 58.23
CA SER A 813 13.60 -30.17 58.59
C SER A 813 14.26 -31.53 58.36
N SER A 814 13.52 -32.60 58.49
CA SER A 814 13.98 -33.99 58.36
C SER A 814 13.52 -34.66 57.05
N LEU A 815 12.30 -34.40 56.62
CA LEU A 815 11.63 -34.97 55.43
C LEU A 815 11.26 -33.85 54.46
N LYS A 816 11.51 -34.08 53.17
CA LYS A 816 11.16 -33.10 52.12
C LYS A 816 10.21 -33.72 51.07
N ALA A 817 9.09 -33.09 50.82
CA ALA A 817 8.10 -33.55 49.82
C ALA A 817 8.71 -33.65 48.41
N GLY A 818 9.68 -32.81 48.08
CA GLY A 818 10.38 -32.86 46.80
C GLY A 818 11.24 -34.14 46.60
N ASP A 819 11.83 -34.67 47.70
CA ASP A 819 12.66 -35.87 47.64
C ASP A 819 11.74 -37.13 47.59
N LEU A 820 10.64 -37.15 48.33
CA LEU A 820 9.61 -38.16 48.22
C LEU A 820 9.01 -38.21 46.82
N MET A 821 8.69 -37.01 46.24
CA MET A 821 8.16 -36.89 44.89
C MET A 821 9.12 -37.47 43.85
N LYS A 822 10.42 -37.18 43.95
CA LYS A 822 11.46 -37.74 43.04
C LYS A 822 11.54 -39.26 43.14
N LEU A 823 11.54 -39.81 44.33
CA LEU A 823 11.58 -41.24 44.54
C LEU A 823 10.39 -41.93 43.85
N VAL A 824 9.15 -41.53 44.20
CA VAL A 824 7.95 -42.18 43.70
C VAL A 824 7.73 -41.95 42.20
N ALA A 825 7.97 -40.71 41.72
CA ALA A 825 7.81 -40.39 40.30
C ALA A 825 8.80 -41.17 39.43
N SER A 826 10.05 -41.37 39.90
CA SER A 826 11.06 -42.16 39.14
C SER A 826 10.68 -43.64 39.00
N GLN A 827 9.95 -44.24 39.95
CA GLN A 827 9.45 -45.63 39.88
C GLN A 827 8.28 -45.74 38.84
N LEU A 828 7.68 -44.64 38.47
CA LEU A 828 6.50 -44.56 37.61
C LEU A 828 6.83 -43.94 36.25
N GLY A 829 8.13 -43.91 35.85
CA GLY A 829 8.55 -43.30 34.58
C GLY A 829 8.22 -41.80 34.47
N GLY A 830 8.06 -41.10 35.61
CA GLY A 830 7.64 -39.74 35.72
C GLY A 830 8.71 -38.75 36.23
N LYS A 831 8.30 -37.49 36.31
CA LYS A 831 9.13 -36.43 36.90
C LYS A 831 8.27 -35.53 37.80
N GLY A 832 8.88 -35.05 38.87
CA GLY A 832 8.20 -34.12 39.76
C GLY A 832 9.17 -33.38 40.69
N GLY A 833 8.67 -32.35 41.38
CA GLY A 833 9.44 -31.55 42.32
C GLY A 833 8.59 -30.49 42.97
N GLY A 834 9.17 -29.75 43.88
CA GLY A 834 8.44 -28.68 44.56
C GLY A 834 9.13 -28.17 45.82
N ARG A 835 8.42 -27.49 46.65
CA ARG A 835 8.89 -26.98 47.96
C ARG A 835 9.05 -28.11 48.96
N PRO A 836 9.76 -27.90 50.08
CA PRO A 836 9.94 -28.93 51.11
C PRO A 836 8.63 -29.43 51.73
N ASP A 837 7.57 -28.56 51.75
CA ASP A 837 6.25 -28.88 52.31
C ASP A 837 5.30 -29.49 51.28
N MET A 838 5.46 -29.21 49.96
CA MET A 838 4.57 -29.75 48.93
C MET A 838 5.32 -29.87 47.59
N ALA A 839 5.19 -30.97 46.91
CA ALA A 839 5.73 -31.24 45.59
C ALA A 839 4.64 -31.85 44.67
N MET A 840 4.74 -31.57 43.37
CA MET A 840 3.81 -32.06 42.33
C MET A 840 4.61 -32.75 41.22
N GLY A 841 4.03 -33.75 40.59
CA GLY A 841 4.59 -34.48 39.50
C GLY A 841 3.56 -35.13 38.60
N ALA A 842 4.06 -35.75 37.54
CA ALA A 842 3.24 -36.58 36.64
C ALA A 842 4.01 -37.87 36.30
N ALA A 843 3.27 -38.94 36.04
CA ALA A 843 3.79 -40.25 35.67
C ALA A 843 2.98 -40.91 34.57
N SER A 844 3.62 -41.79 33.79
CA SER A 844 2.99 -42.50 32.66
C SER A 844 3.14 -44.03 32.71
N GLU A 845 3.96 -44.57 33.60
CA GLU A 845 4.12 -46.03 33.79
C GLU A 845 3.37 -46.47 35.05
N LEU A 846 2.05 -46.71 34.91
CA LEU A 846 1.18 -46.94 36.05
C LEU A 846 1.12 -48.42 36.54
N GLU A 847 1.81 -49.33 35.85
CA GLU A 847 1.83 -50.77 36.23
C GLU A 847 2.46 -50.96 37.63
N ASN A 848 3.47 -50.17 37.98
CA ASN A 848 4.17 -50.25 39.28
C ASN A 848 3.54 -49.38 40.37
N LEU A 849 2.35 -48.75 40.12
CA LEU A 849 1.75 -47.82 41.04
C LEU A 849 1.45 -48.37 42.44
N PRO A 850 0.95 -49.61 42.61
CA PRO A 850 0.76 -50.15 43.95
C PRO A 850 2.08 -50.23 44.75
N GLN A 851 3.15 -50.73 44.13
CA GLN A 851 4.45 -50.90 44.75
C GLN A 851 5.13 -49.56 45.05
N ALA A 852 4.94 -48.57 44.16
CA ALA A 852 5.43 -47.19 44.37
C ALA A 852 4.72 -46.49 45.56
N LEU A 853 3.40 -46.76 45.75
CA LEU A 853 2.67 -46.25 46.91
C LEU A 853 3.12 -46.92 48.23
N GLU A 854 3.42 -48.23 48.23
CA GLU A 854 3.94 -48.95 49.38
C GLU A 854 5.33 -48.42 49.78
N SER A 855 6.15 -48.01 48.83
CA SER A 855 7.51 -47.47 49.11
C SER A 855 7.51 -46.18 49.91
N VAL A 856 6.37 -45.44 49.97
CA VAL A 856 6.23 -44.19 50.72
C VAL A 856 6.45 -44.41 52.25
N ALA A 857 5.88 -45.46 52.82
CA ALA A 857 5.98 -45.80 54.23
C ALA A 857 7.46 -46.16 54.58
N GLY A 858 8.09 -46.99 53.74
CA GLY A 858 9.51 -47.36 53.91
C GLY A 858 10.44 -46.12 53.80
N TRP A 859 10.21 -45.26 52.85
CA TRP A 859 10.98 -44.03 52.73
C TRP A 859 10.88 -43.13 53.99
N VAL A 860 9.66 -43.05 54.57
CA VAL A 860 9.48 -42.31 55.85
C VAL A 860 10.25 -42.99 56.97
N GLU A 861 10.22 -44.32 57.05
CA GLU A 861 10.94 -45.08 58.07
C GLU A 861 12.46 -44.92 57.99
N ASP A 862 13.01 -44.92 56.78
CA ASP A 862 14.47 -44.84 56.54
C ASP A 862 15.01 -43.40 56.74
N ASN A 863 14.23 -42.37 56.53
CA ASN A 863 14.67 -40.97 56.63
C ASN A 863 14.29 -40.27 57.94
N LEU A 864 13.62 -40.95 58.85
CA LEU A 864 13.37 -40.51 60.21
C LEU A 864 14.46 -41.04 61.14
N ILE A 865 15.38 -40.18 61.49
CA ILE A 865 16.42 -40.38 62.50
C ILE A 865 15.85 -40.25 63.89
#